data_7d32ec4e043297d04f37a09bd2ed350a
#
_entry.id   7d32ec4e043297d04f37a09bd2ed350a
#
_cell.length_a   1.000
_cell.length_b   1.000
_cell.length_c   1.000
_cell.angle_alpha   90.00
_cell.angle_beta   90.00
_cell.angle_gamma   90.00
#
_symmetry.space_group_name_H-M   'P 1'
#
loop_
_entity.id
_entity.type
_entity.pdbx_description
1 polymer ?
#
loop_
_entity_poly.entity_id
_entity_poly.type
_entity_poly.pdbx_seq_one_letter_code
_entity_poly.pdbx_strand_id
1 'polypeptide(L)'
;MNKVSIKSVAVAWMVLVSMAFNAFGQVPVEESSKKEVSPKEVAEYLESVYKEALPPEGAKMLMAIVQGSQMRSGEGWFGPAQSRFDYAWLCKKCTVEEDQKGIARSRFPGPDALFSVLDRNRDGMIQAADLDWSESNPYVEQAYMLNRIFRKLDKKGDGAITREEWLKVFEDTAQSDDELTAEDFSGALLAGFTGSFSPGDRPDTAQLIRGLFAGEIGSMLEGPKVGQQAPLFRLKRAQQEGFIDLSDMIGDKPLVLVFGNFTCGPFRAFYPAVDRLYEKYRDRANFLMVYVREAHPSDGWKMESNTKLGVEVSQPKSFDERIGVANQFCTKLNPKMPVVVDELSDPAGHAYSGMPARLYVIDTQGKVAFKSGRGPFGFSPPELEQALAMSLLESQPAVAAVGRSKTSGGLDPMSDDETWKRMPPAVAHGDTPLPNWAKIMAKQLPRTTAAMLQLDYIHRTQSPLDPKLRAKMRLEIAMANRCEYSKNAAIADLVRAGGNEHEVEQVVNGPDSWSQEDRSALRFAQLHTLQAPSIEDSLFEELRARYGVKQVAAMVLLGAYGNFQDRVLLGLNVQQEGKEPLPPLQVTFAPDAFQNRPVLPANQPVHELISGGKDVVDEDGDWGAIRFEDLKARVKGQLSRKQRLPTPTWEEVAKLLPADFNAKPTRIVWNLVCMGYVPELALPWSTTTRTMWVEAPQDRTLEESLFWVQTRAIECNYCMGHCEMLLEVAGHKPSQIDERLRRLASSDWSAFPVKEQRAYAFARKLTKTPWAMKPEDFVGLEKDYGERDAMAIFFWLCRGLYMTRVSDGFALQLESDNVFADFAKQAESK
;
A
#
# COMPACT_ATOMS: atom_id res chain seq x y z
N MET A 1 -9.35 -47.95 -25.53
CA MET A 1 -10.25 -47.43 -26.56
C MET A 1 -11.39 -48.40 -26.75
N ASN A 2 -12.42 -48.32 -25.94
CA ASN A 2 -13.60 -49.11 -26.06
C ASN A 2 -14.51 -48.50 -27.14
N LYS A 3 -14.91 -49.33 -28.12
CA LYS A 3 -15.79 -48.93 -29.20
C LYS A 3 -17.20 -48.67 -28.64
N VAL A 4 -17.51 -47.36 -28.45
CA VAL A 4 -18.90 -46.95 -28.22
C VAL A 4 -19.70 -47.33 -29.46
N SER A 5 -20.78 -48.11 -29.27
CA SER A 5 -21.60 -48.60 -30.36
C SER A 5 -22.21 -47.42 -31.15
N ILE A 6 -22.01 -47.43 -32.47
CA ILE A 6 -22.56 -46.44 -33.40
C ILE A 6 -24.09 -46.26 -33.24
N LYS A 7 -24.79 -47.29 -32.73
CA LYS A 7 -26.23 -47.23 -32.42
C LYS A 7 -26.56 -46.29 -31.25
N SER A 8 -25.71 -46.21 -30.23
CA SER A 8 -25.95 -45.31 -29.07
C SER A 8 -25.76 -43.84 -29.46
N VAL A 9 -24.81 -43.54 -30.34
CA VAL A 9 -24.59 -42.18 -30.87
C VAL A 9 -25.74 -41.77 -31.78
N ALA A 10 -26.28 -42.67 -32.58
CA ALA A 10 -27.41 -42.39 -33.46
C ALA A 10 -28.71 -42.09 -32.70
N VAL A 11 -28.98 -42.78 -31.58
CA VAL A 11 -30.15 -42.47 -30.72
C VAL A 11 -30.02 -41.13 -30.01
N ALA A 12 -28.84 -40.80 -29.49
CA ALA A 12 -28.60 -39.50 -28.92
C ALA A 12 -28.70 -38.34 -29.96
N TRP A 13 -28.23 -38.61 -31.18
CA TRP A 13 -28.41 -37.69 -32.31
C TRP A 13 -29.88 -37.51 -32.68
N MET A 14 -30.68 -38.58 -32.72
CA MET A 14 -32.11 -38.49 -32.99
C MET A 14 -32.89 -37.75 -31.90
N VAL A 15 -32.51 -37.88 -30.62
CA VAL A 15 -33.14 -37.11 -29.52
C VAL A 15 -32.73 -35.65 -29.58
N LEU A 16 -31.50 -35.34 -29.85
CA LEU A 16 -31.01 -33.97 -30.05
C LEU A 16 -31.60 -33.32 -31.30
N VAL A 17 -31.69 -34.06 -32.41
CA VAL A 17 -32.32 -33.57 -33.66
C VAL A 17 -33.82 -33.37 -33.46
N SER A 18 -34.52 -34.24 -32.72
CA SER A 18 -35.95 -34.06 -32.46
C SER A 18 -36.24 -32.86 -31.54
N MET A 19 -35.33 -32.53 -30.61
CA MET A 19 -35.42 -31.31 -29.80
C MET A 19 -35.09 -30.04 -30.60
N ALA A 20 -34.12 -30.10 -31.52
CA ALA A 20 -33.80 -29.00 -32.42
C ALA A 20 -34.93 -28.74 -33.44
N PHE A 21 -35.61 -29.78 -33.90
CA PHE A 21 -36.75 -29.63 -34.82
C PHE A 21 -38.01 -29.06 -34.15
N ASN A 22 -38.21 -29.24 -32.84
CA ASN A 22 -39.31 -28.57 -32.14
C ASN A 22 -39.09 -27.10 -31.91
N ALA A 23 -37.83 -26.63 -32.05
CA ALA A 23 -37.48 -25.19 -31.99
C ALA A 23 -37.66 -24.46 -33.34
N PHE A 24 -37.75 -25.19 -34.47
CA PHE A 24 -38.02 -24.63 -35.79
C PHE A 24 -39.43 -25.09 -36.26
N GLY A 25 -40.38 -24.21 -36.13
CA GLY A 25 -41.79 -24.48 -36.47
C GLY A 25 -42.05 -25.07 -37.85
N GLN A 26 -43.05 -26.00 -37.88
CA GLN A 26 -43.85 -26.47 -38.94
C GLN A 26 -43.24 -27.39 -40.00
N VAL A 27 -43.37 -28.71 -39.72
CA VAL A 27 -43.72 -29.72 -40.75
C VAL A 27 -44.73 -30.66 -40.11
N PRO A 28 -45.87 -30.98 -40.72
CA PRO A 28 -46.89 -31.88 -40.18
C PRO A 28 -46.42 -33.32 -40.27
N VAL A 29 -46.35 -34.01 -39.15
CA VAL A 29 -46.19 -35.48 -39.10
C VAL A 29 -47.27 -36.01 -38.19
N GLU A 30 -47.92 -37.07 -38.67
CA GLU A 30 -49.04 -37.80 -38.08
C GLU A 30 -48.93 -38.04 -36.58
N GLU A 31 -50.04 -37.88 -35.88
CA GLU A 31 -50.20 -38.12 -34.43
C GLU A 31 -49.96 -39.59 -34.06
N SER A 32 -48.79 -39.87 -33.53
CA SER A 32 -48.61 -40.95 -32.58
C SER A 32 -48.31 -40.35 -31.24
N SER A 33 -49.02 -40.72 -30.17
CA SER A 33 -48.95 -40.17 -28.81
C SER A 33 -47.50 -40.02 -28.32
N LYS A 34 -46.94 -38.86 -28.51
CA LYS A 34 -45.61 -38.49 -27.98
C LYS A 34 -45.80 -38.04 -26.54
N LYS A 35 -45.41 -38.91 -25.62
CA LYS A 35 -45.21 -38.50 -24.23
C LYS A 35 -44.13 -37.35 -24.23
N GLU A 36 -44.50 -36.18 -23.85
CA GLU A 36 -43.54 -35.09 -23.67
C GLU A 36 -42.53 -35.52 -22.60
N VAL A 37 -41.29 -35.71 -23.02
CA VAL A 37 -40.19 -36.09 -22.13
C VAL A 37 -39.72 -34.83 -21.42
N SER A 38 -39.79 -34.85 -20.12
CA SER A 38 -39.38 -33.69 -19.33
C SER A 38 -37.86 -33.43 -19.45
N PRO A 39 -37.41 -32.20 -19.33
CA PRO A 39 -35.95 -31.87 -19.30
C PRO A 39 -35.18 -32.70 -18.28
N LYS A 40 -35.84 -33.08 -17.17
CA LYS A 40 -35.23 -33.91 -16.11
C LYS A 40 -35.02 -35.38 -16.61
N GLU A 41 -36.00 -35.95 -17.28
CA GLU A 41 -35.90 -37.33 -17.86
C GLU A 41 -34.82 -37.38 -18.94
N VAL A 42 -34.67 -36.32 -19.75
CA VAL A 42 -33.59 -36.22 -20.75
C VAL A 42 -32.25 -36.12 -20.06
N ALA A 43 -32.15 -35.33 -19.00
CA ALA A 43 -30.94 -35.19 -18.22
C ALA A 43 -30.52 -36.51 -17.57
N GLU A 44 -31.44 -37.24 -16.93
CA GLU A 44 -31.19 -38.55 -16.32
C GLU A 44 -30.77 -39.61 -17.39
N TYR A 45 -31.37 -39.55 -18.57
CA TYR A 45 -30.96 -40.40 -19.70
C TYR A 45 -29.55 -40.06 -20.17
N LEU A 46 -29.24 -38.78 -20.38
CA LEU A 46 -27.92 -38.35 -20.78
C LEU A 46 -26.85 -38.68 -19.72
N GLU A 47 -27.18 -38.57 -18.45
CA GLU A 47 -26.27 -39.01 -17.37
C GLU A 47 -25.99 -40.51 -17.47
N SER A 48 -27.00 -41.31 -17.69
CA SER A 48 -26.86 -42.78 -17.80
C SER A 48 -26.01 -43.22 -19.00
N VAL A 49 -26.13 -42.49 -20.14
CA VAL A 49 -25.48 -42.85 -21.41
C VAL A 49 -24.06 -42.26 -21.50
N TYR A 50 -23.84 -41.04 -20.97
CA TYR A 50 -22.58 -40.31 -21.11
C TYR A 50 -21.70 -40.37 -19.89
N LYS A 51 -22.14 -40.95 -18.76
CA LYS A 51 -21.37 -41.03 -17.50
C LYS A 51 -19.95 -41.59 -17.69
N GLU A 52 -19.77 -42.50 -18.70
CA GLU A 52 -18.46 -43.06 -19.04
C GLU A 52 -17.85 -42.49 -20.33
N ALA A 53 -18.60 -41.69 -21.10
CA ALA A 53 -18.20 -41.20 -22.41
C ALA A 53 -17.74 -39.78 -22.44
N LEU A 54 -18.19 -38.96 -21.46
CA LEU A 54 -17.76 -37.57 -21.28
C LEU A 54 -16.98 -37.41 -19.98
N PRO A 55 -15.99 -36.54 -19.94
CA PRO A 55 -15.39 -36.12 -18.66
C PRO A 55 -16.50 -35.66 -17.70
N PRO A 56 -16.39 -35.93 -16.39
CA PRO A 56 -17.44 -35.61 -15.42
C PRO A 56 -17.94 -34.17 -15.49
N GLU A 57 -17.05 -33.24 -15.78
CA GLU A 57 -17.38 -31.81 -15.89
C GLU A 57 -18.16 -31.50 -17.17
N GLY A 58 -17.81 -32.11 -18.31
CA GLY A 58 -18.55 -31.96 -19.55
C GLY A 58 -19.98 -32.53 -19.42
N ALA A 59 -20.13 -33.63 -18.70
CA ALA A 59 -21.44 -34.21 -18.40
C ALA A 59 -22.29 -33.25 -17.53
N LYS A 60 -21.71 -32.67 -16.48
CA LYS A 60 -22.37 -31.68 -15.63
C LYS A 60 -22.83 -30.46 -16.43
N MET A 61 -21.99 -29.96 -17.35
CA MET A 61 -22.32 -28.80 -18.20
C MET A 61 -23.50 -29.15 -19.11
N LEU A 62 -23.45 -30.28 -19.78
CA LEU A 62 -24.54 -30.74 -20.66
C LEU A 62 -25.85 -30.88 -19.88
N MET A 63 -25.78 -31.45 -18.68
CA MET A 63 -26.92 -31.61 -17.78
C MET A 63 -27.51 -30.26 -17.40
N ALA A 64 -26.67 -29.32 -16.96
CA ALA A 64 -27.10 -27.97 -16.59
C ALA A 64 -27.79 -27.29 -17.78
N ILE A 65 -27.21 -27.32 -18.98
CA ILE A 65 -27.77 -26.70 -20.18
C ILE A 65 -29.15 -27.34 -20.53
N VAL A 66 -29.27 -28.63 -20.48
CA VAL A 66 -30.53 -29.33 -20.77
C VAL A 66 -31.60 -29.03 -19.72
N GLN A 67 -31.23 -28.83 -18.47
CA GLN A 67 -32.12 -28.40 -17.39
C GLN A 67 -32.51 -26.92 -17.44
N GLY A 68 -32.02 -26.19 -18.43
CA GLY A 68 -32.40 -24.79 -18.65
C GLY A 68 -31.39 -23.74 -18.19
N SER A 69 -30.20 -24.16 -17.78
CA SER A 69 -29.11 -23.24 -17.51
C SER A 69 -28.77 -22.42 -18.76
N GLN A 70 -28.63 -21.13 -18.61
CA GLN A 70 -28.16 -20.22 -19.66
C GLN A 70 -26.68 -19.89 -19.52
N MET A 71 -25.96 -20.59 -18.67
CA MET A 71 -24.53 -20.43 -18.40
C MET A 71 -24.16 -18.96 -18.12
N ARG A 72 -24.91 -18.33 -17.20
CA ARG A 72 -24.73 -16.93 -16.84
C ARG A 72 -24.25 -16.78 -15.38
N SER A 73 -23.86 -15.55 -15.05
CA SER A 73 -23.48 -15.19 -13.69
C SER A 73 -24.58 -15.56 -12.67
N GLY A 74 -24.19 -16.08 -11.53
CA GLY A 74 -25.08 -16.56 -10.47
C GLY A 74 -25.55 -18.00 -10.64
N GLU A 75 -25.14 -18.69 -11.70
CA GLU A 75 -25.40 -20.11 -11.85
C GLU A 75 -24.23 -20.95 -11.28
N GLY A 76 -24.54 -21.89 -10.40
CA GLY A 76 -23.56 -22.70 -9.67
C GLY A 76 -22.59 -23.51 -10.52
N TRP A 77 -22.78 -23.55 -11.84
CA TRP A 77 -21.87 -24.14 -12.81
C TRP A 77 -20.44 -23.58 -12.71
N PHE A 78 -20.30 -22.27 -12.53
CA PHE A 78 -18.98 -21.61 -12.47
C PHE A 78 -18.24 -21.94 -11.19
N GLY A 79 -18.97 -22.39 -10.18
CA GLY A 79 -18.47 -22.90 -8.91
C GLY A 79 -17.73 -21.83 -8.09
N PRO A 80 -17.54 -22.07 -6.81
CA PRO A 80 -16.66 -21.24 -5.99
C PRO A 80 -15.20 -21.46 -6.39
N ALA A 81 -14.37 -20.49 -6.09
CA ALA A 81 -12.93 -20.67 -6.05
C ALA A 81 -12.56 -21.73 -5.00
N GLN A 82 -11.42 -22.38 -5.22
CA GLN A 82 -10.82 -23.34 -4.30
C GLN A 82 -9.50 -22.77 -3.79
N SER A 83 -9.33 -22.74 -2.49
CA SER A 83 -8.11 -22.26 -1.83
C SER A 83 -7.72 -23.25 -0.74
N ARG A 84 -6.42 -23.44 -0.52
CA ARG A 84 -5.96 -24.16 0.67
C ARG A 84 -5.89 -23.25 1.89
N PHE A 85 -6.10 -21.96 1.68
CA PHE A 85 -6.09 -20.95 2.73
C PHE A 85 -7.54 -20.65 3.14
N ASP A 86 -7.84 -20.88 4.39
CA ASP A 86 -9.09 -20.53 5.03
C ASP A 86 -8.82 -19.69 6.29
N TYR A 87 -9.87 -19.32 6.98
CA TYR A 87 -9.76 -18.55 8.23
C TYR A 87 -9.04 -19.34 9.34
N ALA A 88 -9.30 -20.67 9.42
CA ALA A 88 -8.61 -21.54 10.37
C ALA A 88 -7.09 -21.58 10.12
N TRP A 89 -6.68 -21.69 8.85
CA TRP A 89 -5.27 -21.60 8.48
C TRP A 89 -4.66 -20.24 8.90
N LEU A 90 -5.39 -19.15 8.66
CA LEU A 90 -4.90 -17.82 9.01
C LEU A 90 -4.81 -17.63 10.52
N CYS A 91 -5.80 -18.09 11.31
CA CYS A 91 -5.76 -18.10 12.77
C CYS A 91 -4.53 -18.84 13.29
N LYS A 92 -4.27 -20.03 12.76
CA LYS A 92 -3.07 -20.82 13.10
C LYS A 92 -1.77 -20.08 12.76
N LYS A 93 -1.71 -19.43 11.59
CA LYS A 93 -0.54 -18.63 11.16
C LYS A 93 -0.31 -17.43 12.07
N CYS A 94 -1.38 -16.81 12.57
CA CYS A 94 -1.36 -15.65 13.46
C CYS A 94 -1.28 -16.03 14.95
N THR A 95 -1.31 -17.30 15.29
CA THR A 95 -1.35 -17.81 16.70
C THR A 95 -2.55 -17.23 17.47
N VAL A 96 -3.73 -17.28 16.86
CA VAL A 96 -5.02 -16.81 17.39
C VAL A 96 -5.99 -17.99 17.37
N GLU A 97 -6.88 -18.08 18.35
CA GLU A 97 -7.94 -19.10 18.36
C GLU A 97 -9.10 -18.68 17.47
N GLU A 98 -9.78 -19.65 16.82
CA GLU A 98 -10.84 -19.37 15.84
C GLU A 98 -12.10 -18.75 16.44
N ASP A 99 -12.32 -18.93 17.73
CA ASP A 99 -13.46 -18.38 18.48
C ASP A 99 -13.29 -16.93 18.93
N GLN A 100 -12.11 -16.34 18.70
CA GLN A 100 -11.87 -14.92 18.95
C GLN A 100 -12.56 -14.03 17.91
N LYS A 101 -12.88 -12.80 18.31
CA LYS A 101 -13.64 -11.81 17.52
C LYS A 101 -12.97 -11.41 16.19
N GLY A 102 -11.80 -11.97 15.87
CA GLY A 102 -11.04 -11.70 14.66
C GLY A 102 -9.55 -11.55 14.92
N ILE A 103 -8.78 -11.39 13.87
CA ILE A 103 -7.33 -11.20 13.91
C ILE A 103 -7.03 -9.71 13.80
N ALA A 104 -6.67 -9.10 14.92
CA ALA A 104 -6.24 -7.69 14.91
C ALA A 104 -4.91 -7.52 14.17
N ARG A 105 -4.66 -6.31 13.66
CA ARG A 105 -3.40 -5.97 12.99
C ARG A 105 -2.16 -6.33 13.80
N SER A 106 -2.19 -6.14 15.10
CA SER A 106 -1.09 -6.45 16.03
C SER A 106 -0.77 -7.95 16.14
N ARG A 107 -1.68 -8.83 15.74
CA ARG A 107 -1.50 -10.30 15.71
C ARG A 107 -1.14 -10.83 14.34
N PHE A 108 -1.29 -10.01 13.32
CA PHE A 108 -1.02 -10.40 11.93
C PHE A 108 0.49 -10.31 11.64
N PRO A 109 1.16 -11.41 11.27
CA PRO A 109 2.62 -11.45 11.11
C PRO A 109 3.13 -10.82 9.80
N GLY A 110 2.23 -10.45 8.89
CA GLY A 110 2.58 -9.88 7.59
C GLY A 110 2.62 -8.36 7.56
N PRO A 111 3.08 -7.76 6.45
CA PRO A 111 3.05 -6.31 6.24
C PRO A 111 1.61 -5.79 6.16
N ASP A 112 1.42 -4.49 6.46
CA ASP A 112 0.12 -3.80 6.41
C ASP A 112 -0.59 -3.95 5.07
N ALA A 113 0.18 -3.93 3.98
CA ALA A 113 -0.37 -4.10 2.65
C ALA A 113 -1.08 -5.46 2.46
N LEU A 114 -0.60 -6.52 3.11
CA LEU A 114 -1.28 -7.83 3.08
C LEU A 114 -2.45 -7.86 4.07
N PHE A 115 -2.31 -7.25 5.24
CA PHE A 115 -3.41 -7.11 6.20
C PHE A 115 -4.60 -6.40 5.54
N SER A 116 -4.36 -5.24 4.92
CA SER A 116 -5.41 -4.44 4.26
C SER A 116 -6.10 -5.13 3.08
N VAL A 117 -5.47 -6.14 2.49
CA VAL A 117 -6.10 -7.00 1.46
C VAL A 117 -7.03 -8.02 2.10
N LEU A 118 -6.67 -8.52 3.29
CA LEU A 118 -7.43 -9.54 4.01
C LEU A 118 -8.52 -8.94 4.91
N ASP A 119 -8.32 -7.75 5.46
CA ASP A 119 -9.32 -6.93 6.15
C ASP A 119 -10.18 -6.21 5.11
N ARG A 120 -11.16 -6.94 4.57
CA ARG A 120 -11.92 -6.51 3.40
C ARG A 120 -12.91 -5.39 3.71
N ASN A 121 -13.51 -5.42 4.89
CA ASN A 121 -14.45 -4.40 5.36
C ASN A 121 -13.75 -3.18 5.97
N ARG A 122 -12.41 -3.26 6.19
CA ARG A 122 -11.54 -2.22 6.76
C ARG A 122 -11.93 -1.79 8.17
N ASP A 123 -12.43 -2.72 8.97
CA ASP A 123 -12.75 -2.46 10.38
C ASP A 123 -11.53 -2.63 11.32
N GLY A 124 -10.36 -2.99 10.79
CA GLY A 124 -9.12 -3.20 11.53
C GLY A 124 -8.96 -4.62 12.09
N MET A 125 -9.87 -5.52 11.74
CA MET A 125 -9.89 -6.92 12.17
C MET A 125 -10.09 -7.83 10.97
N ILE A 126 -9.30 -8.87 10.81
CA ILE A 126 -9.60 -9.90 9.81
C ILE A 126 -10.49 -10.96 10.46
N GLN A 127 -11.68 -11.14 9.90
CA GLN A 127 -12.67 -12.10 10.35
C GLN A 127 -12.95 -13.15 9.28
N ALA A 128 -13.63 -14.23 9.63
CA ALA A 128 -14.03 -15.25 8.65
C ALA A 128 -14.86 -14.66 7.50
N ALA A 129 -15.70 -13.67 7.80
CA ALA A 129 -16.51 -12.98 6.80
C ALA A 129 -15.68 -12.21 5.76
N ASP A 130 -14.50 -11.72 6.12
CA ASP A 130 -13.60 -11.04 5.17
C ASP A 130 -13.01 -11.99 4.14
N LEU A 131 -12.88 -13.28 4.48
CA LEU A 131 -12.31 -14.28 3.62
C LEU A 131 -13.39 -15.08 2.85
N ASP A 132 -14.65 -14.91 3.22
CA ASP A 132 -15.79 -15.61 2.62
C ASP A 132 -16.25 -14.92 1.33
N TRP A 133 -16.14 -15.62 0.21
CA TRP A 133 -16.61 -15.21 -1.12
C TRP A 133 -17.89 -15.92 -1.55
N SER A 134 -18.62 -16.55 -0.62
CA SER A 134 -19.90 -17.15 -0.92
C SER A 134 -20.93 -16.09 -1.36
N GLU A 135 -21.87 -16.49 -2.18
CA GLU A 135 -22.96 -15.61 -2.64
C GLU A 135 -23.86 -15.12 -1.51
N SER A 136 -23.83 -15.81 -0.36
CA SER A 136 -24.58 -15.41 0.85
C SER A 136 -23.88 -14.29 1.65
N ASN A 137 -22.64 -13.95 1.32
CA ASN A 137 -21.95 -12.86 1.99
C ASN A 137 -22.41 -11.49 1.44
N PRO A 138 -22.99 -10.62 2.27
CA PRO A 138 -23.51 -9.31 1.83
C PRO A 138 -22.47 -8.44 1.12
N TYR A 139 -21.19 -8.56 1.48
CA TYR A 139 -20.11 -7.84 0.81
C TYR A 139 -19.98 -8.26 -0.66
N VAL A 140 -20.12 -9.53 -0.96
CA VAL A 140 -19.98 -10.05 -2.34
C VAL A 140 -21.06 -9.48 -3.24
N GLU A 141 -22.30 -9.40 -2.75
CA GLU A 141 -23.42 -8.80 -3.46
C GLU A 141 -23.20 -7.29 -3.70
N GLN A 142 -22.80 -6.57 -2.65
CA GLN A 142 -22.48 -5.13 -2.74
C GLN A 142 -21.30 -4.85 -3.65
N ALA A 143 -20.21 -5.63 -3.55
CA ALA A 143 -19.05 -5.50 -4.41
C ALA A 143 -19.39 -5.77 -5.88
N TYR A 144 -20.29 -6.71 -6.17
CA TYR A 144 -20.76 -6.97 -7.52
C TYR A 144 -21.51 -5.75 -8.10
N MET A 145 -22.41 -5.16 -7.33
CA MET A 145 -23.14 -3.94 -7.72
C MET A 145 -22.17 -2.77 -7.93
N LEU A 146 -21.27 -2.53 -6.99
CA LEU A 146 -20.26 -1.47 -7.08
C LEU A 146 -19.35 -1.62 -8.31
N ASN A 147 -18.91 -2.83 -8.62
CA ASN A 147 -18.13 -3.11 -9.82
C ASN A 147 -18.91 -2.84 -11.13
N ARG A 148 -20.22 -3.02 -11.12
CA ARG A 148 -21.06 -2.66 -12.28
C ARG A 148 -21.18 -1.14 -12.44
N ILE A 149 -21.35 -0.43 -11.34
CA ILE A 149 -21.36 1.06 -11.32
C ILE A 149 -20.00 1.58 -11.79
N PHE A 150 -18.92 1.05 -11.21
CA PHE A 150 -17.56 1.43 -11.56
C PHE A 150 -17.29 1.34 -13.07
N ARG A 151 -17.68 0.22 -13.70
CA ARG A 151 -17.52 0.03 -15.16
C ARG A 151 -18.33 0.99 -16.01
N LYS A 152 -19.42 1.57 -15.48
CA LYS A 152 -20.14 2.63 -16.17
C LYS A 152 -19.42 3.98 -16.13
N LEU A 153 -18.70 4.21 -15.05
CA LEU A 153 -17.92 5.43 -14.82
C LEU A 153 -16.57 5.38 -15.56
N ASP A 154 -15.91 4.23 -15.56
CA ASP A 154 -14.67 3.95 -16.29
C ASP A 154 -14.97 3.81 -17.81
N LYS A 155 -14.99 4.93 -18.50
CA LYS A 155 -15.30 4.99 -19.95
C LYS A 155 -14.14 4.51 -20.80
N LYS A 156 -12.91 4.67 -20.32
CA LYS A 156 -11.69 4.21 -21.00
C LYS A 156 -11.49 2.71 -20.87
N GLY A 157 -12.09 2.10 -19.84
CA GLY A 157 -11.96 0.66 -19.57
C GLY A 157 -10.56 0.27 -19.07
N ASP A 158 -9.81 1.22 -18.51
CA ASP A 158 -8.46 1.01 -17.97
C ASP A 158 -8.48 0.58 -16.50
N GLY A 159 -9.66 0.52 -15.89
CA GLY A 159 -9.88 0.08 -14.53
C GLY A 159 -9.60 1.15 -13.48
N ALA A 160 -9.54 2.41 -13.87
CA ALA A 160 -9.48 3.56 -12.99
C ALA A 160 -10.53 4.59 -13.43
N ILE A 161 -11.06 5.36 -12.50
CA ILE A 161 -11.94 6.50 -12.81
C ILE A 161 -11.11 7.75 -12.63
N THR A 162 -10.80 8.42 -13.73
CA THR A 162 -10.08 9.69 -13.72
C THR A 162 -11.00 10.83 -13.28
N ARG A 163 -10.40 11.94 -12.83
CA ARG A 163 -11.17 13.15 -12.51
C ARG A 163 -12.02 13.64 -13.69
N GLU A 164 -11.48 13.53 -14.90
CA GLU A 164 -12.16 13.92 -16.14
C GLU A 164 -13.41 13.07 -16.39
N GLU A 165 -13.29 11.74 -16.25
CA GLU A 165 -14.41 10.81 -16.39
C GLU A 165 -15.48 11.05 -15.33
N TRP A 166 -15.08 11.31 -14.09
CA TRP A 166 -16.01 11.63 -13.00
C TRP A 166 -16.76 12.94 -13.27
N LEU A 167 -16.06 14.00 -13.66
CA LEU A 167 -16.67 15.30 -14.00
C LEU A 167 -17.62 15.18 -15.19
N LYS A 168 -17.24 14.41 -16.21
CA LYS A 168 -18.11 14.17 -17.35
C LYS A 168 -19.40 13.43 -16.98
N VAL A 169 -19.33 12.46 -16.07
CA VAL A 169 -20.52 11.78 -15.57
C VAL A 169 -21.40 12.75 -14.79
N PHE A 170 -20.82 13.66 -14.02
CA PHE A 170 -21.55 14.71 -13.33
C PHE A 170 -22.26 15.62 -14.33
N GLU A 171 -21.54 16.15 -15.33
CA GLU A 171 -22.09 17.01 -16.40
C GLU A 171 -23.18 16.32 -17.24
N ASP A 172 -22.99 15.04 -17.59
CA ASP A 172 -23.94 14.25 -18.38
C ASP A 172 -25.20 13.84 -17.60
N THR A 173 -25.16 13.94 -16.25
CA THR A 173 -26.18 13.35 -15.36
C THR A 173 -26.94 14.40 -14.55
N ALA A 174 -26.28 15.47 -14.10
CA ALA A 174 -26.89 16.50 -13.29
C ALA A 174 -27.96 17.25 -14.09
N GLN A 175 -29.12 17.42 -13.49
CA GLN A 175 -30.20 18.24 -14.08
C GLN A 175 -30.00 19.73 -13.80
N SER A 176 -29.11 20.10 -12.90
CA SER A 176 -28.66 21.46 -12.62
C SER A 176 -27.12 21.53 -12.73
N ASP A 177 -26.59 22.71 -13.04
CA ASP A 177 -25.13 22.89 -13.26
C ASP A 177 -24.27 22.68 -12.00
N ASP A 178 -24.88 22.67 -10.79
CA ASP A 178 -24.15 22.71 -9.54
C ASP A 178 -24.39 21.53 -8.58
N GLU A 179 -25.39 20.65 -8.83
CA GLU A 179 -25.68 19.54 -7.91
C GLU A 179 -26.18 18.28 -8.62
N LEU A 180 -25.84 17.13 -8.05
CA LEU A 180 -26.27 15.82 -8.50
C LEU A 180 -27.14 15.18 -7.41
N THR A 181 -28.43 14.98 -7.69
CA THR A 181 -29.34 14.36 -6.74
C THR A 181 -29.21 12.83 -6.72
N ALA A 182 -29.73 12.17 -5.68
CA ALA A 182 -29.75 10.72 -5.61
C ALA A 182 -30.58 10.11 -6.75
N GLU A 183 -31.61 10.82 -7.25
CA GLU A 183 -32.47 10.41 -8.37
C GLU A 183 -31.71 10.48 -9.69
N ASP A 184 -30.96 11.56 -9.93
CA ASP A 184 -30.11 11.72 -11.11
C ASP A 184 -29.05 10.63 -11.15
N PHE A 185 -28.36 10.43 -10.03
CA PHE A 185 -27.33 9.43 -9.88
C PHE A 185 -27.88 8.01 -10.10
N SER A 186 -29.05 7.70 -9.52
CA SER A 186 -29.71 6.42 -9.69
C SER A 186 -30.19 6.22 -11.12
N GLY A 187 -30.77 7.24 -11.75
CA GLY A 187 -31.21 7.21 -13.14
C GLY A 187 -30.07 6.94 -14.10
N ALA A 188 -28.94 7.63 -13.94
CA ALA A 188 -27.76 7.44 -14.79
C ALA A 188 -27.05 6.10 -14.58
N LEU A 189 -26.89 5.68 -13.33
CA LEU A 189 -26.10 4.49 -13.00
C LEU A 189 -26.91 3.20 -13.02
N LEU A 190 -28.19 3.23 -12.67
CA LEU A 190 -29.05 2.04 -12.65
C LEU A 190 -29.79 1.82 -13.98
N ALA A 191 -29.96 2.85 -14.81
CA ALA A 191 -30.57 2.70 -16.12
C ALA A 191 -29.79 1.70 -16.99
N GLY A 192 -30.48 0.73 -17.58
CA GLY A 192 -29.90 -0.29 -18.45
C GLY A 192 -29.28 -1.49 -17.71
N PHE A 193 -29.56 -1.71 -16.43
CA PHE A 193 -29.18 -2.93 -15.71
C PHE A 193 -30.07 -4.14 -16.03
N THR A 194 -30.33 -4.38 -17.30
CA THR A 194 -31.09 -5.57 -17.75
C THR A 194 -30.16 -6.66 -18.27
N GLY A 195 -29.58 -7.45 -17.33
CA GLY A 195 -28.89 -8.71 -17.63
C GLY A 195 -27.43 -8.62 -18.04
N SER A 196 -26.72 -9.75 -17.94
CA SER A 196 -25.27 -9.88 -18.22
C SER A 196 -24.92 -9.89 -19.72
N PHE A 197 -25.88 -9.97 -20.61
CA PHE A 197 -25.70 -10.01 -22.05
C PHE A 197 -26.50 -8.92 -22.73
N SER A 198 -25.93 -8.35 -23.82
CA SER A 198 -26.76 -7.61 -24.80
C SER A 198 -27.88 -8.51 -25.30
N PRO A 199 -29.08 -7.99 -25.62
CA PRO A 199 -30.19 -8.84 -26.09
C PRO A 199 -29.84 -9.78 -27.24
N GLY A 200 -28.94 -9.36 -28.15
CA GLY A 200 -28.47 -10.16 -29.28
C GLY A 200 -27.38 -11.18 -28.92
N ASP A 201 -26.83 -11.13 -27.71
CA ASP A 201 -25.75 -12.02 -27.27
C ASP A 201 -26.24 -13.16 -26.38
N ARG A 202 -27.55 -13.24 -26.09
CA ARG A 202 -28.11 -14.32 -25.27
C ARG A 202 -28.12 -15.66 -26.04
N PRO A 203 -27.38 -16.67 -25.55
CA PRO A 203 -27.38 -17.95 -26.22
C PRO A 203 -28.70 -18.69 -26.00
N ASP A 204 -29.17 -19.42 -27.02
CA ASP A 204 -30.19 -20.46 -26.89
C ASP A 204 -29.57 -21.81 -26.51
N THR A 205 -30.40 -22.77 -26.12
CA THR A 205 -29.93 -24.08 -25.68
C THR A 205 -29.14 -24.81 -26.79
N ALA A 206 -29.54 -24.67 -28.07
CA ALA A 206 -28.84 -25.29 -29.18
C ALA A 206 -27.46 -24.66 -29.41
N GLN A 207 -27.33 -23.37 -29.25
CA GLN A 207 -26.05 -22.65 -29.34
C GLN A 207 -25.13 -23.04 -28.19
N LEU A 208 -25.66 -23.19 -26.97
CA LEU A 208 -24.88 -23.67 -25.82
C LEU A 208 -24.38 -25.09 -26.01
N ILE A 209 -25.23 -26.01 -26.49
CA ILE A 209 -24.82 -27.38 -26.79
C ILE A 209 -23.73 -27.40 -27.86
N ARG A 210 -23.89 -26.67 -28.96
CA ARG A 210 -22.86 -26.57 -30.00
C ARG A 210 -21.55 -25.98 -29.43
N GLY A 211 -21.64 -24.91 -28.70
CA GLY A 211 -20.48 -24.25 -28.06
C GLY A 211 -19.78 -25.18 -27.08
N LEU A 212 -20.53 -26.02 -26.34
CA LEU A 212 -19.96 -27.04 -25.45
C LEU A 212 -19.10 -28.04 -26.21
N PHE A 213 -19.63 -28.64 -27.27
CA PHE A 213 -18.91 -29.64 -28.07
C PHE A 213 -17.82 -29.04 -28.96
N ALA A 214 -17.95 -27.76 -29.33
CA ALA A 214 -16.90 -27.01 -30.01
C ALA A 214 -15.78 -26.52 -29.04
N GLY A 215 -15.97 -26.67 -27.72
CA GLY A 215 -15.04 -26.17 -26.70
C GLY A 215 -15.02 -24.63 -26.57
N GLU A 216 -16.13 -23.98 -26.90
CA GLU A 216 -16.27 -22.51 -26.88
C GLU A 216 -16.89 -22.01 -25.57
N ILE A 217 -17.58 -22.86 -24.78
CA ILE A 217 -18.13 -22.49 -23.46
C ILE A 217 -17.04 -22.57 -22.39
N GLY A 218 -16.26 -23.67 -22.42
CA GLY A 218 -15.22 -23.92 -21.43
C GLY A 218 -14.60 -25.27 -21.54
N SER A 219 -13.59 -25.54 -20.73
CA SER A 219 -12.93 -26.83 -20.66
C SER A 219 -13.87 -27.88 -20.03
N MET A 220 -13.95 -29.06 -20.63
CA MET A 220 -14.67 -30.21 -20.08
C MET A 220 -13.90 -30.93 -18.96
N LEU A 221 -12.71 -30.44 -18.60
CA LEU A 221 -11.86 -31.01 -17.58
C LEU A 221 -11.90 -30.13 -16.31
N GLU A 222 -11.59 -30.72 -15.16
CA GLU A 222 -11.60 -30.00 -13.89
C GLU A 222 -10.35 -29.13 -13.71
N GLY A 223 -9.21 -29.55 -14.26
CA GLY A 223 -7.90 -28.97 -13.97
C GLY A 223 -7.33 -29.50 -12.65
N PRO A 224 -6.10 -29.11 -12.26
CA PRO A 224 -5.45 -29.58 -11.06
C PRO A 224 -6.21 -29.16 -9.81
N LYS A 225 -6.27 -30.05 -8.81
CA LYS A 225 -6.85 -29.73 -7.49
C LYS A 225 -5.87 -28.93 -6.65
N VAL A 226 -6.41 -28.17 -5.72
CA VAL A 226 -5.62 -27.49 -4.70
C VAL A 226 -4.78 -28.53 -3.92
N GLY A 227 -3.50 -28.25 -3.72
CA GLY A 227 -2.51 -29.14 -3.12
C GLY A 227 -1.80 -30.07 -4.10
N GLN A 228 -2.30 -30.24 -5.33
CA GLN A 228 -1.61 -31.03 -6.36
C GLN A 228 -0.48 -30.23 -7.02
N GLN A 229 0.48 -30.95 -7.60
CA GLN A 229 1.52 -30.34 -8.43
C GLN A 229 0.92 -29.70 -9.66
N ALA A 230 1.37 -28.49 -9.98
CA ALA A 230 0.99 -27.78 -11.17
C ALA A 230 1.53 -28.50 -12.42
N PRO A 231 0.70 -28.82 -13.42
CA PRO A 231 1.15 -29.39 -14.67
C PRO A 231 2.18 -28.50 -15.37
N LEU A 232 3.36 -29.05 -15.64
CA LEU A 232 4.42 -28.31 -16.30
C LEU A 232 4.17 -28.21 -17.82
N PHE A 233 4.58 -27.09 -18.40
CA PHE A 233 4.53 -26.86 -19.84
C PHE A 233 5.70 -25.97 -20.29
N ARG A 234 5.98 -25.99 -21.59
CA ARG A 234 6.87 -25.09 -22.28
C ARG A 234 6.15 -24.46 -23.45
N LEU A 235 5.95 -23.14 -23.42
CA LEU A 235 5.15 -22.43 -24.43
C LEU A 235 5.92 -21.27 -25.03
N LYS A 236 5.59 -20.97 -26.31
CA LYS A 236 6.21 -19.88 -27.07
C LYS A 236 5.69 -18.51 -26.57
N ARG A 237 6.58 -17.54 -26.47
CA ARG A 237 6.21 -16.14 -26.17
C ARG A 237 5.37 -15.51 -27.28
N ALA A 238 4.42 -14.65 -26.93
CA ALA A 238 3.56 -13.99 -27.91
C ALA A 238 4.33 -13.00 -28.79
N GLN A 239 4.91 -11.96 -28.19
CA GLN A 239 5.52 -10.83 -28.94
C GLN A 239 7.05 -10.91 -29.01
N GLN A 240 7.65 -11.92 -28.46
CA GLN A 240 9.10 -12.07 -28.33
C GLN A 240 9.54 -13.43 -28.84
N GLU A 241 10.78 -13.52 -29.30
CA GLU A 241 11.38 -14.81 -29.62
C GLU A 241 11.62 -15.64 -28.33
N GLY A 242 11.55 -16.96 -28.48
CA GLY A 242 11.83 -17.91 -27.42
C GLY A 242 10.60 -18.49 -26.72
N PHE A 243 10.88 -19.26 -25.68
CA PHE A 243 9.91 -20.02 -24.91
C PHE A 243 10.01 -19.66 -23.43
N ILE A 244 8.97 -19.97 -22.67
CA ILE A 244 8.99 -20.02 -21.22
C ILE A 244 8.69 -21.44 -20.78
N ASP A 245 9.58 -22.00 -19.99
CA ASP A 245 9.35 -23.23 -19.25
C ASP A 245 8.73 -22.87 -17.89
N LEU A 246 7.58 -23.45 -17.56
CA LEU A 246 6.90 -23.13 -16.30
C LEU A 246 7.74 -23.48 -15.07
N SER A 247 8.56 -24.54 -15.19
CA SER A 247 9.50 -24.95 -14.13
C SER A 247 10.46 -23.84 -13.70
N ASP A 248 10.87 -22.99 -14.64
CA ASP A 248 11.84 -21.90 -14.36
C ASP A 248 11.19 -20.74 -13.59
N MET A 249 9.88 -20.70 -13.52
CA MET A 249 9.11 -19.69 -12.80
C MET A 249 8.65 -20.15 -11.41
N ILE A 250 8.88 -21.42 -11.06
CA ILE A 250 8.55 -22.01 -9.76
C ILE A 250 9.82 -22.04 -8.90
N GLY A 251 9.74 -21.64 -7.65
CA GLY A 251 10.86 -21.69 -6.71
C GLY A 251 10.80 -20.61 -5.65
N ASP A 252 11.52 -19.51 -5.83
CA ASP A 252 11.70 -18.50 -4.77
C ASP A 252 10.44 -17.66 -4.45
N LYS A 253 9.53 -17.55 -5.41
CA LYS A 253 8.31 -16.75 -5.32
C LYS A 253 7.10 -17.57 -5.73
N PRO A 254 5.91 -17.29 -5.15
CA PRO A 254 4.67 -17.84 -5.68
C PRO A 254 4.45 -17.35 -7.12
N LEU A 255 3.80 -18.20 -7.93
CA LEU A 255 3.51 -17.91 -9.33
C LEU A 255 2.00 -17.74 -9.53
N VAL A 256 1.62 -16.66 -10.16
CA VAL A 256 0.25 -16.41 -10.64
C VAL A 256 0.16 -16.83 -12.11
N LEU A 257 -0.72 -17.78 -12.41
CA LEU A 257 -1.06 -18.15 -13.78
C LEU A 257 -2.43 -17.59 -14.16
N VAL A 258 -2.47 -16.95 -15.31
CA VAL A 258 -3.66 -16.30 -15.87
C VAL A 258 -3.95 -16.95 -17.23
N PHE A 259 -5.10 -17.58 -17.36
CA PHE A 259 -5.58 -18.10 -18.65
C PHE A 259 -6.63 -17.16 -19.23
N GLY A 260 -6.57 -16.91 -20.53
CA GLY A 260 -7.56 -16.07 -21.19
C GLY A 260 -7.37 -15.98 -22.70
N ASN A 261 -8.32 -15.33 -23.37
CA ASN A 261 -8.32 -15.13 -24.82
C ASN A 261 -8.96 -13.80 -25.21
N PHE A 262 -8.79 -13.42 -26.47
CA PHE A 262 -9.19 -12.11 -26.95
C PHE A 262 -10.71 -11.93 -27.06
N THR A 263 -11.44 -12.98 -27.41
CA THR A 263 -12.88 -12.89 -27.68
C THR A 263 -13.76 -13.04 -26.43
N CYS A 264 -13.21 -13.46 -25.29
CA CYS A 264 -13.94 -13.51 -24.02
C CYS A 264 -14.17 -12.10 -23.46
N GLY A 265 -15.38 -11.58 -23.56
CA GLY A 265 -15.76 -10.24 -23.09
C GLY A 265 -15.51 -10.01 -21.59
N PRO A 266 -16.02 -10.89 -20.69
CA PRO A 266 -15.74 -10.76 -19.26
C PRO A 266 -14.24 -10.79 -18.90
N PHE A 267 -13.46 -11.64 -19.56
CA PHE A 267 -12.01 -11.67 -19.37
C PHE A 267 -11.37 -10.30 -19.69
N ARG A 268 -11.68 -9.73 -20.87
CA ARG A 268 -11.17 -8.40 -21.22
C ARG A 268 -11.57 -7.31 -20.20
N ALA A 269 -12.80 -7.39 -19.69
CA ALA A 269 -13.30 -6.43 -18.71
C ALA A 269 -12.58 -6.53 -17.34
N PHE A 270 -12.12 -7.71 -16.95
CA PHE A 270 -11.39 -7.92 -15.69
C PHE A 270 -9.88 -7.86 -15.83
N TYR A 271 -9.35 -7.94 -17.05
CA TYR A 271 -7.91 -8.01 -17.30
C TYR A 271 -7.13 -6.80 -16.75
N PRO A 272 -7.62 -5.53 -16.85
CA PRO A 272 -6.93 -4.40 -16.23
C PRO A 272 -6.71 -4.54 -14.71
N ALA A 273 -7.63 -5.23 -14.02
CA ALA A 273 -7.43 -5.52 -12.59
C ALA A 273 -6.28 -6.52 -12.36
N VAL A 274 -6.11 -7.49 -13.26
CA VAL A 274 -5.00 -8.45 -13.19
C VAL A 274 -3.65 -7.76 -13.47
N ASP A 275 -3.60 -6.85 -14.44
CA ASP A 275 -2.40 -6.05 -14.71
C ASP A 275 -2.02 -5.18 -13.49
N ARG A 276 -2.99 -4.58 -12.79
CA ARG A 276 -2.71 -3.88 -11.53
C ARG A 276 -2.16 -4.80 -10.44
N LEU A 277 -2.63 -6.04 -10.36
CA LEU A 277 -2.05 -7.03 -9.44
C LEU A 277 -0.60 -7.37 -9.82
N TYR A 278 -0.32 -7.51 -11.11
CA TYR A 278 1.05 -7.67 -11.58
C TYR A 278 1.94 -6.50 -11.15
N GLU A 279 1.56 -5.26 -11.42
CA GLU A 279 2.33 -4.08 -11.01
C GLU A 279 2.54 -4.02 -9.49
N LYS A 280 1.52 -4.38 -8.71
CA LYS A 280 1.58 -4.38 -7.24
C LYS A 280 2.48 -5.47 -6.66
N TYR A 281 2.57 -6.63 -7.32
CA TYR A 281 3.19 -7.83 -6.73
C TYR A 281 4.38 -8.40 -7.51
N ARG A 282 4.77 -7.85 -8.69
CA ARG A 282 5.83 -8.40 -9.57
C ARG A 282 7.17 -8.62 -8.88
N ASP A 283 7.49 -7.85 -7.84
CA ASP A 283 8.72 -8.02 -7.07
C ASP A 283 8.65 -9.19 -6.09
N ARG A 284 7.46 -9.65 -5.74
CA ARG A 284 7.19 -10.67 -4.72
C ARG A 284 6.55 -11.95 -5.27
N ALA A 285 6.00 -11.90 -6.46
CA ALA A 285 5.38 -13.03 -7.14
C ALA A 285 5.73 -13.04 -8.63
N ASN A 286 5.86 -14.21 -9.21
CA ASN A 286 5.97 -14.37 -10.65
C ASN A 286 4.58 -14.36 -11.27
N PHE A 287 4.46 -13.86 -12.49
CA PHE A 287 3.20 -13.83 -13.23
C PHE A 287 3.41 -14.33 -14.65
N LEU A 288 2.47 -15.12 -15.15
CA LEU A 288 2.46 -15.60 -16.51
C LEU A 288 1.03 -15.70 -17.04
N MET A 289 0.78 -15.09 -18.19
CA MET A 289 -0.46 -15.28 -18.92
C MET A 289 -0.29 -16.35 -20.02
N VAL A 290 -1.21 -17.29 -20.06
CA VAL A 290 -1.32 -18.32 -21.09
C VAL A 290 -2.51 -17.95 -21.98
N TYR A 291 -2.23 -17.60 -23.23
CA TYR A 291 -3.21 -17.34 -24.25
C TYR A 291 -3.78 -18.65 -24.80
N VAL A 292 -5.07 -18.89 -24.62
CA VAL A 292 -5.77 -20.12 -25.04
C VAL A 292 -6.66 -19.85 -26.26
N ARG A 293 -7.36 -20.90 -26.73
CA ARG A 293 -8.31 -20.81 -27.85
C ARG A 293 -9.41 -19.78 -27.61
N GLU A 294 -10.02 -19.30 -28.70
CA GLU A 294 -11.06 -18.29 -28.67
C GLU A 294 -12.39 -18.84 -28.13
N ALA A 295 -13.05 -18.06 -27.25
CA ALA A 295 -14.37 -18.39 -26.71
C ALA A 295 -15.52 -18.03 -27.65
N HIS A 296 -15.38 -16.89 -28.32
CA HIS A 296 -16.40 -16.35 -29.21
C HIS A 296 -15.81 -15.96 -30.56
N PRO A 297 -15.29 -16.95 -31.33
CA PRO A 297 -14.74 -16.67 -32.64
C PRO A 297 -15.85 -16.26 -33.63
N SER A 298 -15.48 -15.48 -34.64
CA SER A 298 -16.42 -14.97 -35.65
C SER A 298 -17.01 -16.04 -36.52
N ASP A 299 -16.34 -17.20 -36.64
CA ASP A 299 -16.78 -18.39 -37.36
C ASP A 299 -17.41 -19.47 -36.44
N GLY A 300 -17.61 -19.16 -35.16
CA GLY A 300 -18.27 -20.03 -34.16
C GLY A 300 -19.39 -19.31 -33.40
N TRP A 301 -19.34 -19.35 -32.07
CA TRP A 301 -20.28 -18.61 -31.21
C TRP A 301 -19.92 -17.12 -31.17
N LYS A 302 -20.27 -16.40 -32.20
CA LYS A 302 -20.04 -14.97 -32.36
C LYS A 302 -20.86 -14.14 -31.37
N MET A 303 -20.28 -13.09 -30.81
CA MET A 303 -20.91 -12.11 -29.93
C MET A 303 -21.00 -10.74 -30.64
N GLU A 304 -22.19 -10.12 -30.66
CA GLU A 304 -22.38 -8.77 -31.22
C GLU A 304 -21.58 -7.72 -30.49
N SER A 305 -21.42 -7.89 -29.18
CA SER A 305 -20.58 -7.01 -28.34
C SER A 305 -19.13 -6.98 -28.78
N ASN A 306 -18.59 -8.12 -29.26
CA ASN A 306 -17.24 -8.18 -29.81
C ASN A 306 -17.13 -7.39 -31.11
N THR A 307 -18.12 -7.54 -32.02
CA THR A 307 -18.16 -6.75 -33.26
C THR A 307 -18.18 -5.25 -33.01
N LYS A 308 -19.00 -4.80 -32.04
CA LYS A 308 -19.07 -3.38 -31.64
C LYS A 308 -17.74 -2.83 -31.09
N LEU A 309 -16.91 -3.67 -30.50
CA LEU A 309 -15.60 -3.33 -29.97
C LEU A 309 -14.46 -3.55 -30.98
N GLY A 310 -14.78 -4.00 -32.24
CA GLY A 310 -13.78 -4.33 -33.24
C GLY A 310 -12.91 -5.52 -32.85
N VAL A 311 -13.50 -6.51 -32.19
CA VAL A 311 -12.85 -7.78 -31.82
C VAL A 311 -13.50 -8.88 -32.68
N GLU A 312 -13.05 -9.00 -33.91
CA GLU A 312 -13.54 -10.01 -34.85
C GLU A 312 -12.37 -10.87 -35.32
N VAL A 313 -12.24 -12.02 -34.69
CA VAL A 313 -11.21 -13.02 -35.02
C VAL A 313 -11.88 -14.39 -35.21
N SER A 314 -11.45 -15.11 -36.24
CA SER A 314 -11.89 -16.51 -36.43
C SER A 314 -11.08 -17.42 -35.52
N GLN A 315 -11.59 -18.62 -35.25
CA GLN A 315 -10.83 -19.63 -34.52
C GLN A 315 -9.56 -19.98 -35.30
N PRO A 316 -8.38 -19.81 -34.74
CA PRO A 316 -7.12 -20.13 -35.40
C PRO A 316 -7.07 -21.62 -35.82
N LYS A 317 -6.61 -21.87 -37.05
CA LYS A 317 -6.48 -23.22 -37.65
C LYS A 317 -5.02 -23.66 -37.72
N SER A 318 -4.10 -22.76 -37.47
CA SER A 318 -2.69 -23.04 -37.35
C SER A 318 -2.10 -22.34 -36.12
N PHE A 319 -0.94 -22.80 -35.67
CA PHE A 319 -0.25 -22.16 -34.53
C PHE A 319 0.18 -20.73 -34.86
N ASP A 320 0.61 -20.47 -36.10
CA ASP A 320 0.99 -19.12 -36.53
C ASP A 320 -0.21 -18.15 -36.54
N GLU A 321 -1.39 -18.64 -36.94
CA GLU A 321 -2.62 -17.85 -36.83
C GLU A 321 -2.93 -17.53 -35.34
N ARG A 322 -2.78 -18.50 -34.42
CA ARG A 322 -3.00 -18.28 -32.99
C ARG A 322 -2.01 -17.24 -32.43
N ILE A 323 -0.74 -17.32 -32.78
CA ILE A 323 0.24 -16.29 -32.45
C ILE A 323 -0.17 -14.92 -33.01
N GLY A 324 -0.66 -14.88 -34.25
CA GLY A 324 -1.15 -13.65 -34.86
C GLY A 324 -2.29 -13.01 -34.05
N VAL A 325 -3.26 -13.81 -33.59
CA VAL A 325 -4.37 -13.31 -32.77
C VAL A 325 -3.88 -12.92 -31.35
N ALA A 326 -2.98 -13.68 -30.75
CA ALA A 326 -2.38 -13.34 -29.47
C ALA A 326 -1.59 -12.01 -29.55
N ASN A 327 -0.93 -11.75 -30.67
CA ASN A 327 -0.24 -10.48 -30.90
C ASN A 327 -1.22 -9.30 -31.07
N GLN A 328 -2.40 -9.51 -31.69
CA GLN A 328 -3.46 -8.51 -31.75
C GLN A 328 -3.99 -8.21 -30.34
N PHE A 329 -4.22 -9.24 -29.52
CA PHE A 329 -4.56 -9.07 -28.12
C PHE A 329 -3.52 -8.24 -27.37
N CYS A 330 -2.24 -8.60 -27.49
CA CYS A 330 -1.14 -7.88 -26.85
C CYS A 330 -1.06 -6.43 -27.31
N THR A 331 -1.31 -6.15 -28.57
CA THR A 331 -1.31 -4.78 -29.12
C THR A 331 -2.46 -3.96 -28.56
N LYS A 332 -3.66 -4.57 -28.42
CA LYS A 332 -4.88 -3.85 -28.02
C LYS A 332 -4.98 -3.65 -26.50
N LEU A 333 -4.58 -4.64 -25.70
CA LEU A 333 -4.70 -4.62 -24.24
C LEU A 333 -3.39 -4.28 -23.53
N ASN A 334 -2.27 -4.29 -24.25
CA ASN A 334 -0.94 -3.93 -23.76
C ASN A 334 -0.59 -4.60 -22.40
N PRO A 335 -0.64 -5.95 -22.30
CA PRO A 335 -0.36 -6.68 -21.07
C PRO A 335 1.01 -6.33 -20.51
N LYS A 336 1.06 -6.10 -19.21
CA LYS A 336 2.30 -5.77 -18.50
C LYS A 336 3.12 -7.00 -18.11
N MET A 337 2.44 -8.15 -17.93
CA MET A 337 3.08 -9.43 -17.61
C MET A 337 3.47 -10.20 -18.89
N PRO A 338 4.40 -11.17 -18.79
CA PRO A 338 4.74 -12.06 -19.89
C PRO A 338 3.53 -12.85 -20.39
N VAL A 339 3.39 -12.97 -21.72
CA VAL A 339 2.33 -13.73 -22.38
C VAL A 339 2.95 -14.85 -23.20
N VAL A 340 2.45 -16.07 -22.99
CA VAL A 340 2.77 -17.24 -23.81
C VAL A 340 1.53 -17.76 -24.52
N VAL A 341 1.70 -18.45 -25.62
CA VAL A 341 0.62 -18.93 -26.48
C VAL A 341 0.56 -20.44 -26.40
N ASP A 342 -0.61 -20.98 -26.03
CA ASP A 342 -0.85 -22.42 -26.01
C ASP A 342 -0.84 -23.00 -27.41
N GLU A 343 -0.44 -24.26 -27.53
CA GLU A 343 -0.47 -24.96 -28.82
C GLU A 343 -1.91 -25.14 -29.35
N LEU A 344 -2.06 -25.42 -30.63
CA LEU A 344 -3.37 -25.51 -31.28
C LEU A 344 -4.27 -26.58 -30.63
N SER A 345 -3.68 -27.62 -30.06
CA SER A 345 -4.37 -28.71 -29.33
C SER A 345 -4.72 -28.33 -27.87
N ASP A 346 -4.41 -27.11 -27.44
CA ASP A 346 -4.67 -26.59 -26.11
C ASP A 346 -4.16 -27.42 -24.92
N PRO A 347 -2.93 -27.97 -24.92
CA PRO A 347 -2.47 -28.89 -23.87
C PRO A 347 -2.42 -28.22 -22.50
N ALA A 348 -1.96 -26.95 -22.40
CA ALA A 348 -1.97 -26.22 -21.15
C ALA A 348 -3.38 -25.79 -20.76
N GLY A 349 -4.16 -25.31 -21.70
CA GLY A 349 -5.58 -24.95 -21.49
C GLY A 349 -6.40 -26.15 -20.98
N HIS A 350 -6.15 -27.34 -21.50
CA HIS A 350 -6.80 -28.56 -21.01
C HIS A 350 -6.27 -28.98 -19.63
N ALA A 351 -4.95 -29.02 -19.44
CA ALA A 351 -4.36 -29.43 -18.17
C ALA A 351 -4.83 -28.58 -16.98
N TYR A 352 -5.04 -27.28 -17.21
CA TYR A 352 -5.48 -26.33 -16.19
C TYR A 352 -6.98 -26.03 -16.23
N SER A 353 -7.76 -26.60 -17.16
CA SER A 353 -9.14 -26.15 -17.39
C SER A 353 -9.20 -24.63 -17.58
N GLY A 354 -8.25 -24.10 -18.37
CA GLY A 354 -7.99 -22.67 -18.50
C GLY A 354 -8.96 -21.91 -19.40
N MET A 355 -9.71 -22.61 -20.24
CA MET A 355 -10.68 -22.03 -21.18
C MET A 355 -12.02 -21.73 -20.49
N PRO A 356 -12.68 -20.59 -20.74
CA PRO A 356 -12.24 -19.43 -21.52
C PRO A 356 -11.30 -18.49 -20.74
N ALA A 357 -11.30 -18.56 -19.41
CA ALA A 357 -10.43 -17.82 -18.52
C ALA A 357 -10.34 -18.49 -17.15
N ARG A 358 -9.19 -18.46 -16.52
CA ARG A 358 -8.99 -18.99 -15.18
C ARG A 358 -7.76 -18.39 -14.51
N LEU A 359 -7.78 -18.39 -13.16
CA LEU A 359 -6.71 -17.85 -12.33
C LEU A 359 -6.20 -18.95 -11.40
N TYR A 360 -4.89 -18.99 -11.21
CA TYR A 360 -4.22 -19.87 -10.26
C TYR A 360 -3.15 -19.14 -9.46
N VAL A 361 -2.95 -19.56 -8.21
CA VAL A 361 -1.72 -19.31 -7.46
C VAL A 361 -1.03 -20.64 -7.25
N ILE A 362 0.23 -20.73 -7.66
CA ILE A 362 1.12 -21.87 -7.45
C ILE A 362 2.15 -21.45 -6.42
N ASP A 363 2.34 -22.25 -5.39
CA ASP A 363 3.30 -21.97 -4.33
C ASP A 363 4.75 -22.20 -4.76
N THR A 364 5.68 -21.87 -3.90
CA THR A 364 7.12 -22.04 -4.12
C THR A 364 7.57 -23.51 -4.26
N GLN A 365 6.71 -24.47 -3.90
CA GLN A 365 6.94 -25.91 -4.10
C GLN A 365 6.30 -26.44 -5.38
N GLY A 366 5.69 -25.59 -6.18
CA GLY A 366 5.02 -25.95 -7.43
C GLY A 366 3.63 -26.55 -7.23
N LYS A 367 3.02 -26.44 -6.06
CA LYS A 367 1.67 -26.92 -5.80
C LYS A 367 0.64 -25.82 -5.99
N VAL A 368 -0.53 -26.20 -6.48
CA VAL A 368 -1.67 -25.30 -6.59
C VAL A 368 -2.14 -24.88 -5.20
N ALA A 369 -1.99 -23.61 -4.86
CA ALA A 369 -2.46 -23.01 -3.62
C ALA A 369 -3.87 -22.44 -3.75
N PHE A 370 -4.20 -21.93 -4.94
CA PHE A 370 -5.50 -21.36 -5.27
C PHE A 370 -5.88 -21.65 -6.72
N LYS A 371 -7.16 -21.81 -6.94
CA LYS A 371 -7.77 -22.02 -8.24
C LYS A 371 -9.10 -21.29 -8.27
N SER A 372 -9.27 -20.31 -9.16
CA SER A 372 -10.52 -19.59 -9.31
C SER A 372 -11.68 -20.51 -9.73
N GLY A 373 -12.90 -20.05 -9.58
CA GLY A 373 -14.03 -20.62 -10.25
C GLY A 373 -13.82 -20.66 -11.77
N ARG A 374 -14.70 -21.36 -12.50
CA ARG A 374 -14.62 -21.43 -13.96
C ARG A 374 -14.92 -20.07 -14.59
N GLY A 375 -14.12 -19.68 -15.55
CA GLY A 375 -14.44 -18.53 -16.38
C GLY A 375 -15.66 -18.78 -17.29
N PRO A 376 -16.29 -17.72 -17.76
CA PRO A 376 -15.88 -16.34 -17.56
C PRO A 376 -16.29 -15.73 -16.20
N PHE A 377 -17.34 -16.25 -15.54
CA PHE A 377 -17.93 -15.61 -14.35
C PHE A 377 -17.27 -16.00 -13.04
N GLY A 378 -16.54 -17.11 -12.99
CA GLY A 378 -15.69 -17.47 -11.85
C GLY A 378 -14.29 -16.85 -11.90
N PHE A 379 -13.99 -15.99 -12.86
CA PHE A 379 -12.72 -15.28 -12.98
C PHE A 379 -12.74 -14.04 -12.07
N SER A 380 -12.21 -14.15 -10.86
CA SER A 380 -12.28 -13.13 -9.81
C SER A 380 -10.88 -12.63 -9.39
N PRO A 381 -10.41 -11.50 -9.90
CA PRO A 381 -9.14 -10.90 -9.47
C PRO A 381 -9.07 -10.58 -7.96
N PRO A 382 -10.14 -10.16 -7.28
CA PRO A 382 -10.08 -9.94 -5.83
C PRO A 382 -9.85 -11.23 -5.02
N GLU A 383 -10.45 -12.35 -5.40
CA GLU A 383 -10.19 -13.66 -4.76
C GLU A 383 -8.76 -14.13 -5.00
N LEU A 384 -8.24 -13.90 -6.22
CA LEU A 384 -6.83 -14.15 -6.54
C LEU A 384 -5.91 -13.32 -5.64
N GLU A 385 -6.19 -12.04 -5.46
CA GLU A 385 -5.38 -11.15 -4.63
C GLU A 385 -5.36 -11.61 -3.18
N GLN A 386 -6.51 -11.99 -2.63
CA GLN A 386 -6.60 -12.55 -1.28
C GLN A 386 -5.75 -13.82 -1.15
N ALA A 387 -5.88 -14.75 -2.07
CA ALA A 387 -5.11 -16.00 -2.06
C ALA A 387 -3.62 -15.77 -2.24
N LEU A 388 -3.23 -14.83 -3.11
CA LEU A 388 -1.84 -14.41 -3.29
C LEU A 388 -1.27 -13.77 -2.01
N ALA A 389 -2.04 -12.91 -1.34
CA ALA A 389 -1.64 -12.31 -0.07
C ALA A 389 -1.38 -13.38 1.00
N MET A 390 -2.23 -14.41 1.06
CA MET A 390 -2.03 -15.55 1.98
C MET A 390 -0.84 -16.42 1.57
N SER A 391 -0.61 -16.64 0.28
CA SER A 391 0.56 -17.39 -0.20
C SER A 391 1.86 -16.63 0.10
N LEU A 392 1.85 -15.30 -0.05
CA LEU A 392 2.97 -14.45 0.36
C LEU A 392 3.19 -14.46 1.88
N LEU A 393 2.12 -14.52 2.66
CA LEU A 393 2.19 -14.66 4.11
C LEU A 393 2.72 -16.04 4.52
N GLU A 394 2.37 -17.08 3.78
CA GLU A 394 2.88 -18.45 4.01
C GLU A 394 4.38 -18.52 3.78
N SER A 395 4.87 -17.91 2.72
CA SER A 395 6.30 -17.86 2.38
C SER A 395 7.12 -17.05 3.39
N GLN A 396 6.46 -16.23 4.21
CA GLN A 396 7.11 -15.62 5.36
C GLN A 396 7.28 -16.66 6.46
N PRO A 397 8.47 -16.79 7.08
CA PRO A 397 8.65 -17.71 8.17
C PRO A 397 7.57 -17.46 9.23
N ALA A 398 6.88 -18.53 9.68
CA ALA A 398 6.02 -18.43 10.83
C ALA A 398 6.82 -17.71 11.92
N VAL A 399 6.20 -16.78 12.65
CA VAL A 399 6.78 -16.21 13.85
C VAL A 399 6.86 -17.34 14.87
N ALA A 400 7.79 -18.28 14.62
CA ALA A 400 8.31 -19.13 15.65
C ALA A 400 8.97 -18.18 16.64
N ALA A 401 8.82 -18.42 17.93
CA ALA A 401 9.62 -17.79 18.96
C ALA A 401 11.05 -17.65 18.44
N VAL A 402 11.41 -16.40 18.13
CA VAL A 402 12.53 -16.07 17.25
C VAL A 402 13.81 -16.66 17.80
N GLY A 403 14.22 -17.78 17.19
CA GLY A 403 15.62 -18.10 17.08
C GLY A 403 16.21 -17.16 16.04
N ARG A 404 17.06 -16.26 16.47
CA ARG A 404 17.68 -15.17 15.72
C ARG A 404 18.28 -15.66 14.40
N SER A 405 17.70 -15.25 13.25
CA SER A 405 18.40 -15.29 11.96
C SER A 405 19.44 -14.16 11.93
N LYS A 406 20.71 -14.49 11.71
CA LYS A 406 21.86 -13.57 11.65
C LYS A 406 21.92 -12.80 10.31
N THR A 407 20.91 -12.02 9.96
CA THR A 407 20.96 -11.14 8.78
C THR A 407 20.28 -9.78 9.02
N SER A 408 20.26 -9.33 10.26
CA SER A 408 19.85 -7.98 10.61
C SER A 408 21.09 -7.14 10.84
N GLY A 409 21.74 -6.56 9.85
CA GLY A 409 22.83 -5.57 10.02
C GLY A 409 22.84 -4.83 11.39
N GLY A 410 23.43 -3.73 11.60
CA GLY A 410 23.53 -3.05 12.89
C GLY A 410 22.25 -2.82 13.75
N LEU A 411 21.05 -3.33 13.35
CA LEU A 411 19.75 -3.06 13.98
C LEU A 411 19.35 -3.95 15.17
N ASP A 412 20.15 -4.99 15.53
CA ASP A 412 19.83 -5.79 16.73
C ASP A 412 20.09 -4.98 18.01
N PRO A 413 19.15 -4.94 18.98
CA PRO A 413 19.37 -4.22 20.24
C PRO A 413 20.49 -4.88 21.06
N MET A 414 21.38 -4.06 21.63
CA MET A 414 22.35 -4.51 22.64
C MET A 414 21.65 -4.96 23.92
N SER A 415 22.40 -5.60 24.83
CA SER A 415 21.92 -5.77 26.21
C SER A 415 21.87 -4.40 26.95
N ASP A 416 21.11 -4.34 28.02
CA ASP A 416 21.05 -3.13 28.87
C ASP A 416 22.44 -2.77 29.40
N ASP A 417 23.19 -3.75 29.90
CA ASP A 417 24.53 -3.56 30.45
C ASP A 417 25.55 -3.00 29.43
N GLU A 418 25.51 -3.51 28.20
CA GLU A 418 26.37 -3.01 27.14
C GLU A 418 25.98 -1.58 26.73
N THR A 419 24.67 -1.33 26.69
CA THR A 419 24.14 0.00 26.34
C THR A 419 24.54 1.04 27.39
N TRP A 420 24.35 0.74 28.68
CA TRP A 420 24.79 1.62 29.78
C TRP A 420 26.29 1.89 29.76
N LYS A 421 27.11 0.89 29.44
CA LYS A 421 28.59 1.06 29.35
C LYS A 421 29.02 1.99 28.20
N ARG A 422 28.19 2.08 27.12
CA ARG A 422 28.51 2.94 25.97
C ARG A 422 28.05 4.38 26.17
N MET A 423 26.93 4.57 26.83
CA MET A 423 26.41 5.91 27.13
C MET A 423 27.27 6.64 28.16
N PRO A 424 27.18 7.99 28.21
CA PRO A 424 27.76 8.72 29.32
C PRO A 424 27.28 8.15 30.68
N PRO A 425 28.10 8.25 31.74
CA PRO A 425 27.67 7.76 33.05
C PRO A 425 26.42 8.49 33.54
N ALA A 426 25.38 7.73 33.88
CA ALA A 426 24.19 8.28 34.49
C ALA A 426 24.48 8.66 35.95
N VAL A 427 24.06 9.87 36.37
CA VAL A 427 24.11 10.33 37.76
C VAL A 427 23.06 9.61 38.57
N ALA A 428 21.88 9.39 37.97
CA ALA A 428 20.77 8.62 38.52
C ALA A 428 19.92 8.02 37.40
N HIS A 429 19.43 6.82 37.59
CA HIS A 429 18.42 6.18 36.74
C HIS A 429 17.54 5.25 37.55
N GLY A 430 16.28 5.05 37.07
CA GLY A 430 15.37 4.06 37.63
C GLY A 430 15.73 2.63 37.19
N ASP A 431 15.03 1.67 37.77
CA ASP A 431 15.18 0.24 37.45
C ASP A 431 14.49 -0.21 36.15
N THR A 432 13.88 0.72 35.43
CA THR A 432 13.21 0.43 34.14
C THR A 432 14.23 -0.01 33.10
N PRO A 433 14.00 -1.13 32.39
CA PRO A 433 14.87 -1.53 31.28
C PRO A 433 14.97 -0.45 30.20
N LEU A 434 16.07 -0.45 29.48
CA LEU A 434 16.28 0.47 28.36
C LEU A 434 15.37 0.09 27.17
N PRO A 435 14.73 1.06 26.53
CA PRO A 435 13.95 0.79 25.33
C PRO A 435 14.86 0.33 24.18
N ASN A 436 14.35 -0.56 23.33
CA ASN A 436 15.13 -1.17 22.23
C ASN A 436 15.67 -0.13 21.26
N TRP A 437 14.94 0.99 20.99
CA TRP A 437 15.48 2.07 20.16
C TRP A 437 16.78 2.66 20.74
N ALA A 438 16.85 2.80 22.08
CA ALA A 438 18.07 3.29 22.73
C ALA A 438 19.21 2.27 22.63
N LYS A 439 18.92 0.97 22.78
CA LYS A 439 19.89 -0.12 22.63
C LYS A 439 20.45 -0.21 21.21
N ILE A 440 19.67 0.13 20.19
CA ILE A 440 20.09 0.18 18.80
C ILE A 440 20.95 1.42 18.54
N MET A 441 20.41 2.60 18.87
CA MET A 441 21.06 3.88 18.55
C MET A 441 22.35 4.09 19.32
N ALA A 442 22.44 3.65 20.58
CA ALA A 442 23.64 3.81 21.40
C ALA A 442 24.86 3.07 20.86
N LYS A 443 24.70 2.16 19.89
CA LYS A 443 25.83 1.55 19.19
C LYS A 443 26.69 2.59 18.48
N GLN A 444 26.08 3.59 17.87
CA GLN A 444 26.75 4.56 17.01
C GLN A 444 26.68 5.99 17.56
N LEU A 445 25.59 6.33 18.28
CA LEU A 445 25.34 7.66 18.82
C LEU A 445 25.02 7.61 20.34
N PRO A 446 25.93 7.13 21.20
CA PRO A 446 25.66 6.92 22.63
C PRO A 446 25.31 8.21 23.39
N ARG A 447 25.97 9.34 23.10
CA ARG A 447 25.67 10.63 23.76
C ARG A 447 24.34 11.20 23.31
N THR A 448 24.05 11.14 22.01
CA THR A 448 22.75 11.54 21.45
C THR A 448 21.63 10.69 21.99
N THR A 449 21.82 9.39 22.11
CA THR A 449 20.85 8.45 22.71
C THR A 449 20.57 8.79 24.16
N ALA A 450 21.58 9.09 24.95
CA ALA A 450 21.42 9.52 26.34
C ALA A 450 20.59 10.82 26.44
N ALA A 451 20.83 11.81 25.58
CA ALA A 451 20.04 13.03 25.51
C ALA A 451 18.59 12.75 25.09
N MET A 452 18.38 11.80 24.16
CA MET A 452 17.03 11.37 23.75
C MET A 452 16.26 10.68 24.86
N LEU A 453 16.90 9.88 25.72
CA LEU A 453 16.23 9.26 26.88
C LEU A 453 15.69 10.34 27.85
N GLN A 454 16.46 11.38 28.11
CA GLN A 454 15.97 12.50 28.91
C GLN A 454 14.82 13.26 28.19
N LEU A 455 14.94 13.47 26.90
CA LEU A 455 13.90 14.13 26.09
C LEU A 455 12.59 13.32 26.12
N ASP A 456 12.65 11.98 25.97
CA ASP A 456 11.49 11.09 26.06
C ASP A 456 10.81 11.20 27.43
N TYR A 457 11.60 11.10 28.48
CA TYR A 457 11.08 11.24 29.84
C TYR A 457 10.35 12.57 30.08
N ILE A 458 10.94 13.69 29.63
CA ILE A 458 10.38 15.03 29.79
C ILE A 458 9.06 15.16 29.01
N HIS A 459 9.02 14.73 27.75
CA HIS A 459 7.80 14.78 26.95
C HIS A 459 6.68 13.92 27.55
N ARG A 460 7.00 12.74 28.10
CA ARG A 460 6.03 11.81 28.67
C ARG A 460 5.58 12.15 30.10
N THR A 461 6.35 12.96 30.86
CA THR A 461 6.07 13.17 32.29
C THR A 461 6.03 14.63 32.74
N GLN A 462 6.74 15.53 32.06
CA GLN A 462 6.96 16.91 32.51
C GLN A 462 6.38 17.97 31.56
N SER A 463 5.67 17.54 30.52
CA SER A 463 4.97 18.48 29.64
C SER A 463 3.91 19.28 30.42
N PRO A 464 3.68 20.56 30.08
CA PRO A 464 2.64 21.37 30.72
C PRO A 464 1.20 20.92 30.36
N LEU A 465 1.02 19.96 29.48
CA LEU A 465 -0.28 19.43 29.13
C LEU A 465 -0.85 18.55 30.23
N ASP A 466 -2.16 18.54 30.37
CA ASP A 466 -2.86 17.53 31.16
C ASP A 466 -2.39 16.12 30.76
N PRO A 467 -2.05 15.23 31.72
CA PRO A 467 -1.50 13.91 31.40
C PRO A 467 -2.40 13.02 30.54
N LYS A 468 -3.73 13.05 30.75
CA LYS A 468 -4.67 12.27 29.92
C LYS A 468 -4.76 12.86 28.52
N LEU A 469 -4.91 14.16 28.39
CA LEU A 469 -4.98 14.83 27.09
C LEU A 469 -3.69 14.59 26.28
N ARG A 470 -2.55 14.71 26.93
CA ARG A 470 -1.23 14.42 26.33
C ARG A 470 -1.16 13.00 25.79
N ALA A 471 -1.58 11.99 26.60
CA ALA A 471 -1.56 10.60 26.19
C ALA A 471 -2.56 10.33 25.03
N LYS A 472 -3.76 10.90 25.08
CA LYS A 472 -4.75 10.82 23.98
C LYS A 472 -4.21 11.43 22.68
N MET A 473 -3.63 12.61 22.74
CA MET A 473 -3.00 13.24 21.55
C MET A 473 -1.84 12.39 21.03
N ARG A 474 -0.99 11.84 21.92
CA ARG A 474 0.11 10.97 21.50
C ARG A 474 -0.37 9.67 20.87
N LEU A 475 -1.49 9.13 21.36
CA LEU A 475 -2.16 7.97 20.77
C LEU A 475 -2.64 8.27 19.35
N GLU A 476 -3.32 9.41 19.13
CA GLU A 476 -3.76 9.83 17.81
C GLU A 476 -2.58 10.04 16.84
N ILE A 477 -1.48 10.66 17.30
CA ILE A 477 -0.25 10.82 16.48
C ILE A 477 0.32 9.46 16.08
N ALA A 478 0.37 8.50 17.01
CA ALA A 478 0.89 7.17 16.75
C ALA A 478 0.02 6.40 15.74
N MET A 479 -1.29 6.53 15.84
CA MET A 479 -2.24 5.94 14.89
C MET A 479 -2.09 6.56 13.50
N ALA A 480 -2.02 7.89 13.42
CA ALA A 480 -1.82 8.60 12.16
C ALA A 480 -0.49 8.22 11.48
N ASN A 481 0.57 7.98 12.25
CA ASN A 481 1.87 7.47 11.78
C ASN A 481 1.89 5.95 11.57
N ARG A 482 0.86 5.21 11.98
CA ARG A 482 0.79 3.74 11.98
C ARG A 482 1.95 3.11 12.77
N CYS A 483 2.30 3.70 13.92
CA CYS A 483 3.40 3.25 14.76
C CYS A 483 2.85 2.45 15.97
N GLU A 484 2.79 1.14 15.85
CA GLU A 484 2.23 0.26 16.90
C GLU A 484 3.02 0.35 18.23
N TYR A 485 4.35 0.47 18.16
CA TYR A 485 5.16 0.67 19.36
C TYR A 485 4.69 1.89 20.17
N SER A 486 4.55 3.02 19.50
CA SER A 486 4.10 4.26 20.15
C SER A 486 2.64 4.25 20.54
N LYS A 487 1.78 3.58 19.79
CA LYS A 487 0.37 3.37 20.11
C LYS A 487 0.22 2.64 21.44
N ASN A 488 0.91 1.51 21.59
CA ASN A 488 0.88 0.74 22.83
C ASN A 488 1.44 1.54 24.00
N ALA A 489 2.55 2.26 23.80
CA ALA A 489 3.13 3.13 24.83
C ALA A 489 2.17 4.27 25.24
N ALA A 490 1.47 4.88 24.29
CA ALA A 490 0.52 5.96 24.56
C ALA A 490 -0.73 5.45 25.31
N ILE A 491 -1.23 4.25 24.96
CA ILE A 491 -2.32 3.59 25.70
C ILE A 491 -1.88 3.33 27.15
N ALA A 492 -0.69 2.78 27.37
CA ALA A 492 -0.17 2.54 28.71
C ALA A 492 0.03 3.85 29.50
N ASP A 493 0.48 4.93 28.85
CA ASP A 493 0.60 6.25 29.45
C ASP A 493 -0.79 6.83 29.81
N LEU A 494 -1.81 6.61 28.97
CA LEU A 494 -3.19 7.03 29.26
C LEU A 494 -3.75 6.30 30.49
N VAL A 495 -3.53 4.99 30.58
CA VAL A 495 -3.95 4.21 31.77
C VAL A 495 -3.21 4.67 33.04
N ARG A 496 -1.89 4.94 32.95
CA ARG A 496 -1.12 5.51 34.07
C ARG A 496 -1.61 6.90 34.50
N ALA A 497 -2.12 7.68 33.56
CA ALA A 497 -2.75 8.97 33.86
C ALA A 497 -4.16 8.83 34.47
N GLY A 498 -4.67 7.62 34.73
CA GLY A 498 -6.00 7.35 35.21
C GLY A 498 -7.08 7.35 34.14
N GLY A 499 -6.70 7.14 32.88
CA GLY A 499 -7.63 6.87 31.78
C GLY A 499 -8.19 5.45 31.85
N ASN A 500 -9.35 5.23 31.24
CA ASN A 500 -10.03 3.95 31.19
C ASN A 500 -10.16 3.42 29.75
N GLU A 501 -10.62 2.17 29.61
CA GLU A 501 -10.80 1.50 28.32
C GLU A 501 -11.69 2.29 27.35
N HIS A 502 -12.78 2.87 27.85
CA HIS A 502 -13.68 3.70 27.04
C HIS A 502 -12.98 4.92 26.45
N GLU A 503 -12.09 5.60 27.21
CA GLU A 503 -11.30 6.74 26.70
C GLU A 503 -10.28 6.29 25.64
N VAL A 504 -9.74 5.09 25.78
CA VAL A 504 -8.87 4.47 24.73
C VAL A 504 -9.69 4.20 23.47
N GLU A 505 -10.84 3.53 23.62
CA GLU A 505 -11.74 3.22 22.50
C GLU A 505 -12.22 4.49 21.77
N GLN A 506 -12.54 5.55 22.50
CA GLN A 506 -12.94 6.83 21.88
C GLN A 506 -11.87 7.38 20.93
N VAL A 507 -10.59 7.27 21.28
CA VAL A 507 -9.52 7.73 20.39
C VAL A 507 -9.31 6.75 19.24
N VAL A 508 -9.26 5.45 19.54
CA VAL A 508 -8.96 4.39 18.56
C VAL A 508 -10.04 4.27 17.49
N ASN A 509 -11.32 4.47 17.84
CA ASN A 509 -12.42 4.40 16.89
C ASN A 509 -12.56 5.65 15.99
N GLY A 510 -11.68 6.65 16.17
CA GLY A 510 -11.54 7.78 15.27
C GLY A 510 -12.50 8.94 15.51
N PRO A 511 -12.54 9.92 14.59
CA PRO A 511 -13.14 11.23 14.80
C PRO A 511 -14.61 11.25 15.26
N ASP A 512 -15.41 10.29 14.83
CA ASP A 512 -16.85 10.21 15.20
C ASP A 512 -17.03 9.82 16.65
N SER A 513 -16.08 9.10 17.24
CA SER A 513 -16.10 8.60 18.63
C SER A 513 -15.42 9.56 19.62
N TRP A 514 -14.69 10.57 19.15
CA TRP A 514 -13.99 11.51 20.02
C TRP A 514 -14.95 12.29 20.93
N SER A 515 -14.59 12.43 22.18
CA SER A 515 -15.33 13.27 23.11
C SER A 515 -15.39 14.71 22.57
N GLN A 516 -16.47 15.42 22.85
CA GLN A 516 -16.59 16.83 22.48
C GLN A 516 -15.48 17.69 23.12
N GLU A 517 -15.01 17.24 24.28
CA GLU A 517 -13.95 17.89 25.02
C GLU A 517 -12.59 17.79 24.33
N ASP A 518 -12.23 16.64 23.83
CA ASP A 518 -10.91 16.37 23.26
C ASP A 518 -10.85 16.60 21.75
N ARG A 519 -12.00 16.74 21.09
CA ARG A 519 -12.13 16.73 19.62
C ARG A 519 -11.20 17.69 18.90
N SER A 520 -11.12 18.94 19.33
CA SER A 520 -10.26 19.93 18.68
C SER A 520 -8.77 19.62 18.85
N ALA A 521 -8.36 19.13 20.04
CA ALA A 521 -7.00 18.73 20.31
C ALA A 521 -6.59 17.48 19.52
N LEU A 522 -7.45 16.48 19.44
CA LEU A 522 -7.22 15.26 18.63
C LEU A 522 -7.22 15.59 17.14
N ARG A 523 -8.14 16.44 16.68
CA ARG A 523 -8.15 16.91 15.29
C ARG A 523 -6.86 17.66 14.94
N PHE A 524 -6.37 18.51 15.84
CA PHE A 524 -5.09 19.16 15.66
C PHE A 524 -3.95 18.14 15.59
N ALA A 525 -3.89 17.17 16.49
CA ALA A 525 -2.86 16.11 16.50
C ALA A 525 -2.85 15.31 15.19
N GLN A 526 -4.02 14.97 14.67
CA GLN A 526 -4.18 14.26 13.41
C GLN A 526 -3.68 15.07 12.21
N LEU A 527 -4.18 16.31 12.06
CA LEU A 527 -3.77 17.19 10.96
C LEU A 527 -2.30 17.54 11.03
N HIS A 528 -1.79 17.83 12.24
CA HIS A 528 -0.39 18.12 12.47
C HIS A 528 0.54 16.98 12.08
N THR A 529 0.07 15.75 12.16
CA THR A 529 0.80 14.56 11.75
C THR A 529 0.71 14.32 10.24
N LEU A 530 -0.50 14.38 9.67
CA LEU A 530 -0.74 13.98 8.28
C LEU A 530 -0.54 15.13 7.28
N GLN A 531 -0.97 16.35 7.63
CA GLN A 531 -1.06 17.48 6.71
C GLN A 531 -0.85 18.81 7.45
N ALA A 532 0.26 18.97 8.16
CA ALA A 532 0.52 20.14 9.00
C ALA A 532 0.31 21.51 8.28
N PRO A 533 0.65 21.67 6.98
CA PRO A 533 0.36 22.90 6.25
C PRO A 533 -1.14 23.22 6.11
N SER A 534 -2.02 22.24 6.23
CA SER A 534 -3.48 22.42 6.08
C SER A 534 -4.21 22.75 7.38
N ILE A 535 -3.49 22.89 8.51
CA ILE A 535 -4.10 23.33 9.77
C ILE A 535 -4.65 24.74 9.60
N GLU A 536 -5.94 24.88 9.84
CA GLU A 536 -6.62 26.18 9.78
C GLU A 536 -6.29 27.05 11.00
N ASP A 537 -6.16 28.36 10.80
CA ASP A 537 -5.93 29.30 11.88
C ASP A 537 -7.09 29.32 12.88
N SER A 538 -8.32 29.06 12.42
CA SER A 538 -9.53 28.92 13.24
C SER A 538 -9.39 27.80 14.30
N LEU A 539 -8.88 26.63 13.91
CA LEU A 539 -8.62 25.52 14.83
C LEU A 539 -7.56 25.90 15.87
N PHE A 540 -6.49 26.58 15.44
CA PHE A 540 -5.45 27.02 16.35
C PHE A 540 -5.97 28.07 17.36
N GLU A 541 -6.79 29.01 16.92
CA GLU A 541 -7.44 30.01 17.77
C GLU A 541 -8.43 29.39 18.76
N GLU A 542 -9.20 28.39 18.34
CA GLU A 542 -10.07 27.60 19.22
C GLU A 542 -9.26 26.94 20.34
N LEU A 543 -8.16 26.27 20.00
CA LEU A 543 -7.27 25.66 20.96
C LEU A 543 -6.66 26.70 21.91
N ARG A 544 -6.21 27.84 21.37
CA ARG A 544 -5.65 28.93 22.17
C ARG A 544 -6.66 29.51 23.16
N ALA A 545 -7.89 29.70 22.73
CA ALA A 545 -8.97 30.19 23.59
C ALA A 545 -9.31 29.21 24.71
N ARG A 546 -9.24 27.90 24.43
CA ARG A 546 -9.59 26.85 25.35
C ARG A 546 -8.47 26.48 26.34
N TYR A 547 -7.26 26.34 25.86
CA TYR A 547 -6.14 25.81 26.65
C TYR A 547 -5.09 26.87 27.02
N GLY A 548 -5.12 28.02 26.39
CA GLY A 548 -4.11 29.07 26.57
C GLY A 548 -2.83 28.83 25.76
N VAL A 549 -2.04 29.88 25.60
CA VAL A 549 -0.88 29.93 24.70
C VAL A 549 0.16 28.86 25.03
N LYS A 550 0.50 28.69 26.33
CA LYS A 550 1.53 27.75 26.75
C LYS A 550 1.17 26.30 26.43
N GLN A 551 -0.07 25.92 26.67
CA GLN A 551 -0.53 24.54 26.40
C GLN A 551 -0.63 24.27 24.90
N VAL A 552 -1.10 25.22 24.08
CA VAL A 552 -1.12 25.06 22.63
C VAL A 552 0.30 24.96 22.06
N ALA A 553 1.23 25.75 22.57
CA ALA A 553 2.64 25.63 22.21
C ALA A 553 3.19 24.23 22.57
N ALA A 554 2.82 23.70 23.74
CA ALA A 554 3.20 22.34 24.13
C ALA A 554 2.52 21.26 23.28
N MET A 555 1.28 21.48 22.76
CA MET A 555 0.63 20.58 21.80
C MET A 555 1.41 20.50 20.48
N VAL A 556 1.89 21.65 19.98
CA VAL A 556 2.74 21.70 18.77
C VAL A 556 4.03 20.90 19.00
N LEU A 557 4.71 21.10 20.16
CA LEU A 557 5.95 20.38 20.45
C LEU A 557 5.72 18.89 20.71
N LEU A 558 4.59 18.50 21.30
CA LEU A 558 4.19 17.10 21.44
C LEU A 558 4.00 16.42 20.07
N GLY A 559 3.31 17.09 19.16
CA GLY A 559 3.13 16.59 17.78
C GLY A 559 4.46 16.47 17.03
N ALA A 560 5.34 17.46 17.19
CA ALA A 560 6.67 17.43 16.62
C ALA A 560 7.50 16.26 17.17
N TYR A 561 7.52 16.09 18.48
CA TYR A 561 8.22 15.00 19.17
C TYR A 561 7.66 13.62 18.76
N GLY A 562 6.34 13.46 18.74
CA GLY A 562 5.71 12.20 18.32
C GLY A 562 6.08 11.82 16.90
N ASN A 563 6.07 12.78 15.96
CA ASN A 563 6.49 12.52 14.59
C ASN A 563 7.97 12.18 14.45
N PHE A 564 8.85 12.82 15.26
CA PHE A 564 10.25 12.47 15.34
C PHE A 564 10.47 11.05 15.86
N GLN A 565 9.89 10.75 17.03
CA GLN A 565 10.05 9.44 17.69
C GLN A 565 9.51 8.30 16.84
N ASP A 566 8.33 8.49 16.22
CA ASP A 566 7.73 7.46 15.37
C ASP A 566 8.59 7.15 14.14
N ARG A 567 9.31 8.14 13.57
CA ARG A 567 10.26 7.89 12.48
C ARG A 567 11.47 7.10 12.97
N VAL A 568 11.97 7.38 14.18
CA VAL A 568 13.04 6.56 14.78
C VAL A 568 12.58 5.10 14.92
N LEU A 569 11.38 4.88 15.46
CA LEU A 569 10.84 3.54 15.69
C LEU A 569 10.55 2.77 14.39
N LEU A 570 9.91 3.43 13.44
CA LEU A 570 9.53 2.83 12.16
C LEU A 570 10.75 2.65 11.23
N GLY A 571 11.64 3.63 11.16
CA GLY A 571 12.81 3.58 10.29
C GLY A 571 13.84 2.55 10.72
N LEU A 572 13.98 2.30 12.02
CA LEU A 572 14.84 1.23 12.58
C LEU A 572 14.08 -0.08 12.80
N ASN A 573 12.80 -0.13 12.42
CA ASN A 573 11.93 -1.29 12.64
C ASN A 573 11.99 -1.83 14.09
N VAL A 574 11.91 -0.93 15.06
CA VAL A 574 12.10 -1.25 16.47
C VAL A 574 10.97 -2.12 17.01
N GLN A 575 11.33 -3.27 17.54
CA GLN A 575 10.38 -4.19 18.18
C GLN A 575 10.15 -3.79 19.63
N GLN A 576 8.94 -4.04 20.16
CA GLN A 576 8.61 -3.82 21.56
C GLN A 576 9.39 -4.80 22.45
N GLU A 577 9.76 -4.37 23.67
CA GLU A 577 10.66 -5.10 24.58
C GLU A 577 10.00 -6.34 25.20
N GLY A 578 8.70 -6.33 25.33
CA GLY A 578 7.95 -7.40 25.96
C GLY A 578 6.47 -7.33 25.61
N LYS A 579 5.63 -7.99 26.41
CA LYS A 579 4.16 -7.96 26.23
C LYS A 579 3.57 -6.59 26.58
N GLU A 580 4.15 -5.91 27.56
CA GLU A 580 3.69 -4.60 28.01
C GLU A 580 4.71 -3.52 27.65
N PRO A 581 4.25 -2.31 27.27
CA PRO A 581 5.12 -1.19 26.97
C PRO A 581 5.87 -0.71 28.22
N LEU A 582 7.12 -0.32 28.04
CA LEU A 582 7.94 0.21 29.11
C LEU A 582 7.37 1.54 29.65
N PRO A 583 7.38 1.74 30.96
CA PRO A 583 7.08 3.04 31.56
C PRO A 583 8.17 4.06 31.16
N PRO A 584 7.91 5.38 31.31
CA PRO A 584 8.91 6.40 31.07
C PRO A 584 10.16 6.15 31.97
N LEU A 585 11.34 6.06 31.36
CA LEU A 585 12.58 5.86 32.09
C LEU A 585 13.06 7.19 32.70
N GLN A 586 13.02 7.32 34.00
CA GLN A 586 13.64 8.45 34.68
C GLN A 586 15.16 8.25 34.68
N VAL A 587 15.89 9.14 34.02
CA VAL A 587 17.33 9.11 33.95
C VAL A 587 17.89 10.53 33.96
N THR A 588 19.03 10.71 34.67
CA THR A 588 19.75 11.97 34.73
C THR A 588 21.23 11.72 34.42
N PHE A 589 21.77 12.49 33.52
CA PHE A 589 23.19 12.49 33.18
C PHE A 589 23.87 13.77 33.69
N ALA A 590 25.17 13.75 33.80
CA ALA A 590 25.93 14.93 34.16
C ALA A 590 25.78 16.01 33.07
N PRO A 591 25.70 17.32 33.43
CA PRO A 591 25.52 18.41 32.47
C PRO A 591 26.57 18.47 31.34
N ASP A 592 27.81 18.07 31.63
CA ASP A 592 28.93 18.02 30.70
C ASP A 592 28.88 16.81 29.75
N ALA A 593 27.94 15.87 29.96
CA ALA A 593 27.70 14.78 29.04
C ALA A 593 27.22 15.27 27.67
N PHE A 594 26.62 16.43 27.60
CA PHE A 594 25.92 16.95 26.41
C PHE A 594 26.46 18.28 25.91
N GLN A 595 26.12 18.58 24.64
CA GLN A 595 26.47 19.85 24.00
C GLN A 595 25.30 20.84 24.10
N ASN A 596 25.49 21.91 24.89
CA ASN A 596 24.49 22.95 25.10
C ASN A 596 24.72 24.21 24.26
N ARG A 597 25.90 24.37 23.67
CA ARG A 597 26.25 25.53 22.85
C ARG A 597 25.77 25.37 21.41
N PRO A 598 25.39 26.47 20.74
CA PRO A 598 25.08 26.42 19.31
C PRO A 598 26.26 25.89 18.52
N VAL A 599 26.02 24.92 17.63
CA VAL A 599 26.98 24.41 16.66
C VAL A 599 26.30 24.31 15.31
N LEU A 600 27.10 24.41 14.26
CA LEU A 600 26.69 24.05 12.92
C LEU A 600 27.57 22.90 12.44
N PRO A 601 27.07 22.01 11.58
CA PRO A 601 27.88 20.98 10.94
C PRO A 601 29.12 21.61 10.28
N ALA A 602 30.23 20.87 10.27
CA ALA A 602 31.47 21.33 9.65
C ALA A 602 31.27 21.66 8.17
N ASN A 603 31.95 22.72 7.67
CA ASN A 603 31.99 22.97 6.24
C ASN A 603 32.86 21.94 5.56
N GLN A 604 32.34 21.39 4.46
CA GLN A 604 33.05 20.51 3.55
C GLN A 604 33.22 21.23 2.20
N PRO A 605 34.13 20.76 1.33
CA PRO A 605 34.19 21.29 -0.03
C PRO A 605 32.85 21.24 -0.72
N VAL A 606 32.53 22.26 -1.51
CA VAL A 606 31.30 22.32 -2.27
C VAL A 606 31.19 21.12 -3.18
N HIS A 607 30.11 20.33 -3.03
CA HIS A 607 29.84 19.18 -3.90
C HIS A 607 29.34 19.67 -5.25
N GLU A 608 30.14 19.53 -6.28
CA GLU A 608 29.73 19.80 -7.65
C GLU A 608 28.75 18.75 -8.15
N LEU A 609 27.77 19.17 -8.97
CA LEU A 609 26.93 18.24 -9.68
C LEU A 609 27.78 17.49 -10.71
N ILE A 610 27.57 16.19 -10.81
CA ILE A 610 28.32 15.31 -11.71
C ILE A 610 27.40 14.83 -12.84
N SER A 611 27.99 14.45 -13.99
CA SER A 611 27.29 13.67 -14.99
C SER A 611 27.40 12.20 -14.57
N GLY A 612 26.44 11.74 -13.74
CA GLY A 612 26.44 10.41 -13.12
C GLY A 612 25.49 9.43 -13.81
N GLY A 613 25.69 8.16 -13.56
CA GLY A 613 24.79 7.10 -14.00
C GLY A 613 23.45 7.12 -13.27
N LYS A 614 22.40 6.71 -13.94
CA LYS A 614 21.07 6.55 -13.35
C LYS A 614 21.00 5.17 -12.67
N ASP A 615 20.80 5.13 -11.38
CA ASP A 615 20.71 3.87 -10.61
C ASP A 615 19.42 3.77 -9.76
N VAL A 616 18.76 4.87 -9.48
CA VAL A 616 17.54 4.88 -8.68
C VAL A 616 16.34 5.09 -9.58
N VAL A 617 15.47 4.08 -9.64
CA VAL A 617 14.16 4.21 -10.29
C VAL A 617 13.28 5.06 -9.37
N ASP A 618 12.75 6.15 -9.89
CA ASP A 618 11.77 6.96 -9.16
C ASP A 618 10.45 6.20 -9.04
N GLU A 619 10.13 5.74 -7.84
CA GLU A 619 8.85 5.10 -7.52
C GLU A 619 7.74 6.13 -7.24
N ASP A 620 8.06 7.41 -7.11
CA ASP A 620 7.12 8.51 -6.88
C ASP A 620 6.88 9.27 -8.19
N GLY A 621 5.97 8.76 -9.02
CA GLY A 621 5.63 9.34 -10.32
C GLY A 621 5.17 10.80 -10.26
N ASP A 622 4.74 11.28 -9.08
CA ASP A 622 4.28 12.64 -8.86
C ASP A 622 5.41 13.59 -8.39
N TRP A 623 6.61 13.07 -8.12
CA TRP A 623 7.69 13.89 -7.58
C TRP A 623 8.04 15.08 -8.46
N GLY A 624 8.07 14.92 -9.77
CA GLY A 624 8.32 15.99 -10.73
C GLY A 624 7.12 16.88 -11.07
N ALA A 625 5.93 16.62 -10.53
CA ALA A 625 4.70 17.32 -10.91
C ALA A 625 4.69 18.81 -10.53
N ILE A 626 5.38 19.21 -9.44
CA ILE A 626 5.49 20.60 -9.01
C ILE A 626 6.77 21.19 -9.61
N ARG A 627 6.65 22.22 -10.42
CA ARG A 627 7.80 22.91 -11.01
C ARG A 627 8.65 23.62 -9.95
N PHE A 628 9.94 23.69 -10.20
CA PHE A 628 10.88 24.35 -9.28
C PHE A 628 10.52 25.82 -9.02
N GLU A 629 10.08 26.55 -10.04
CA GLU A 629 9.67 27.96 -9.93
C GLU A 629 8.47 28.13 -8.99
N ASP A 630 7.55 27.16 -8.99
CA ASP A 630 6.38 27.19 -8.10
C ASP A 630 6.82 26.93 -6.64
N LEU A 631 7.81 26.03 -6.42
CA LEU A 631 8.41 25.83 -5.10
C LEU A 631 9.11 27.11 -4.59
N LYS A 632 9.88 27.77 -5.44
CA LYS A 632 10.52 29.06 -5.10
C LYS A 632 9.48 30.14 -4.77
N ALA A 633 8.38 30.20 -5.51
CA ALA A 633 7.30 31.12 -5.24
C ALA A 633 6.64 30.86 -3.86
N ARG A 634 6.46 29.57 -3.49
CA ARG A 634 5.94 29.18 -2.18
C ARG A 634 6.88 29.59 -1.03
N VAL A 635 8.18 29.37 -1.20
CA VAL A 635 9.21 29.82 -0.22
C VAL A 635 9.18 31.33 -0.09
N LYS A 636 9.11 32.07 -1.21
CA LYS A 636 9.00 33.53 -1.19
C LYS A 636 7.72 34.01 -0.48
N GLY A 637 6.60 33.30 -0.66
CA GLY A 637 5.34 33.57 0.03
C GLY A 637 5.46 33.44 1.56
N GLN A 638 6.36 32.57 2.03
CA GLN A 638 6.59 32.36 3.47
C GLN A 638 7.17 33.59 4.19
N LEU A 639 7.84 34.50 3.46
CA LEU A 639 8.34 35.77 4.01
C LEU A 639 7.21 36.69 4.52
N SER A 640 6.02 36.59 3.99
CA SER A 640 4.85 37.37 4.35
C SER A 640 3.78 36.59 5.12
N ARG A 641 4.05 35.36 5.50
CA ARG A 641 3.07 34.51 6.22
C ARG A 641 2.78 35.12 7.60
N LYS A 642 1.51 35.21 7.96
CA LYS A 642 1.10 35.62 9.31
C LYS A 642 1.31 34.44 10.28
N GLN A 643 2.14 34.65 11.28
CA GLN A 643 2.36 33.66 12.34
C GLN A 643 1.18 33.55 13.29
N ARG A 644 1.00 32.36 13.86
CA ARG A 644 -0.06 32.10 14.86
C ARG A 644 0.25 32.65 16.24
N LEU A 645 1.51 32.68 16.62
CA LEU A 645 1.98 33.30 17.87
C LEU A 645 3.03 34.39 17.57
N PRO A 646 3.03 35.49 18.31
CA PRO A 646 4.08 36.51 18.19
C PRO A 646 5.46 35.91 18.45
N THR A 647 6.49 36.38 17.71
CA THR A 647 7.88 36.02 18.00
C THR A 647 8.36 36.80 19.21
N PRO A 648 8.74 36.15 20.32
CA PRO A 648 9.36 36.83 21.43
C PRO A 648 10.72 37.45 21.05
N THR A 649 11.10 38.53 21.68
CA THR A 649 12.45 39.08 21.50
C THR A 649 13.50 38.22 22.18
N TRP A 650 14.76 38.36 21.74
CA TRP A 650 15.84 37.61 22.39
C TRP A 650 15.99 37.97 23.88
N GLU A 651 15.78 39.23 24.22
CA GLU A 651 15.86 39.74 25.60
C GLU A 651 14.79 39.08 26.51
N GLU A 652 13.64 38.77 25.98
CA GLU A 652 12.58 38.04 26.69
C GLU A 652 12.96 36.59 26.86
N VAL A 653 13.41 35.96 25.79
CA VAL A 653 13.79 34.54 25.76
C VAL A 653 15.00 34.28 26.65
N ALA A 654 16.02 35.11 26.59
CA ALA A 654 17.26 34.96 27.38
C ALA A 654 17.02 34.91 28.89
N LYS A 655 15.96 35.55 29.38
CA LYS A 655 15.59 35.51 30.82
C LYS A 655 15.06 34.18 31.28
N LEU A 656 14.58 33.37 30.34
CA LEU A 656 13.99 32.02 30.59
C LEU A 656 15.04 30.90 30.48
N LEU A 657 16.24 31.22 29.93
CA LEU A 657 17.24 30.25 29.59
C LEU A 657 18.34 30.13 30.66
N PRO A 658 18.89 28.94 30.90
CA PRO A 658 20.12 28.76 31.66
C PRO A 658 21.30 29.51 31.04
N ALA A 659 22.31 29.84 31.83
CA ALA A 659 23.46 30.68 31.41
C ALA A 659 24.21 30.11 30.18
N ASP A 660 24.31 28.82 30.07
CA ASP A 660 24.98 28.13 28.97
C ASP A 660 24.16 28.12 27.65
N PHE A 661 22.86 28.41 27.73
CA PHE A 661 21.99 28.57 26.58
C PHE A 661 21.81 30.04 26.14
N ASN A 662 22.00 31.00 27.04
CA ASN A 662 21.79 32.42 26.74
C ASN A 662 23.08 33.19 26.34
N ALA A 663 24.17 32.45 26.15
CA ALA A 663 25.50 33.05 25.87
C ALA A 663 25.58 33.77 24.51
N LYS A 664 24.69 33.47 23.55
CA LYS A 664 24.69 34.09 22.23
C LYS A 664 23.26 34.37 21.76
N PRO A 665 22.96 35.60 21.31
CA PRO A 665 21.69 35.92 20.69
C PRO A 665 21.38 35.03 19.47
N THR A 666 20.11 34.72 19.30
CA THR A 666 19.61 34.10 18.06
C THR A 666 18.51 34.96 17.46
N ARG A 667 18.47 35.00 16.12
CA ARG A 667 17.37 35.63 15.35
C ARG A 667 16.49 34.60 14.68
N ILE A 668 16.78 33.29 14.86
CA ILE A 668 16.01 32.22 14.28
C ILE A 668 14.65 32.18 14.95
N VAL A 669 13.60 32.50 14.19
CA VAL A 669 12.20 32.58 14.67
C VAL A 669 11.79 31.29 15.33
N TRP A 670 12.15 30.15 14.75
CA TRP A 670 11.90 28.81 15.29
C TRP A 670 12.41 28.69 16.75
N ASN A 671 13.66 29.13 17.01
CA ASN A 671 14.26 29.05 18.33
C ASN A 671 13.56 30.02 19.31
N LEU A 672 13.30 31.26 18.89
CA LEU A 672 12.66 32.24 19.71
C LEU A 672 11.26 31.81 20.15
N VAL A 673 10.46 31.27 19.24
CA VAL A 673 9.09 30.83 19.54
C VAL A 673 9.11 29.61 20.48
N CYS A 674 9.90 28.58 20.17
CA CYS A 674 9.94 27.38 21.02
C CYS A 674 10.46 27.64 22.42
N MET A 675 11.59 28.37 22.53
CA MET A 675 12.24 28.69 23.82
C MET A 675 11.48 29.74 24.61
N GLY A 676 10.76 30.64 23.93
CA GLY A 676 9.98 31.67 24.59
C GLY A 676 8.68 31.20 25.21
N TYR A 677 8.03 30.19 24.59
CA TYR A 677 6.74 29.69 25.05
C TYR A 677 6.83 28.44 25.91
N VAL A 678 7.74 27.51 25.58
CA VAL A 678 7.85 26.19 26.27
C VAL A 678 9.32 25.78 26.38
N PRO A 679 10.15 26.55 27.13
CA PRO A 679 11.57 26.27 27.28
C PRO A 679 11.86 24.91 27.87
N GLU A 680 10.99 24.39 28.74
CA GLU A 680 11.10 23.06 29.38
C GLU A 680 11.08 21.91 28.39
N LEU A 681 10.45 22.06 27.20
CA LEU A 681 10.47 21.07 26.12
C LEU A 681 11.50 21.40 25.05
N ALA A 682 11.74 22.69 24.78
CA ALA A 682 12.61 23.16 23.73
C ALA A 682 14.10 22.98 24.05
N LEU A 683 14.50 23.13 25.29
CA LEU A 683 15.90 23.00 25.72
C LEU A 683 16.43 21.57 25.58
N PRO A 684 15.75 20.53 26.09
CA PRO A 684 16.17 19.14 25.89
C PRO A 684 16.28 18.77 24.41
N TRP A 685 15.37 19.25 23.57
CA TRP A 685 15.44 19.08 22.12
C TRP A 685 16.70 19.72 21.53
N SER A 686 16.98 20.98 21.90
CA SER A 686 18.18 21.67 21.45
C SER A 686 19.44 20.96 21.89
N THR A 687 19.49 20.48 23.14
CA THR A 687 20.60 19.69 23.67
C THR A 687 20.83 18.43 22.85
N THR A 688 19.77 17.67 22.57
CA THR A 688 19.82 16.44 21.76
C THR A 688 20.41 16.72 20.37
N THR A 689 19.89 17.72 19.67
CA THR A 689 20.35 18.08 18.33
C THR A 689 21.80 18.54 18.30
N ARG A 690 22.18 19.41 19.23
CA ARG A 690 23.56 19.92 19.33
C ARG A 690 24.56 18.82 19.68
N THR A 691 24.15 17.89 20.55
CA THR A 691 24.97 16.73 20.92
C THR A 691 25.23 15.86 19.69
N MET A 692 24.22 15.58 18.86
CA MET A 692 24.38 14.81 17.64
C MET A 692 25.36 15.44 16.65
N TRP A 693 25.27 16.74 16.40
CA TRP A 693 26.21 17.42 15.50
C TRP A 693 27.68 17.36 15.95
N VAL A 694 27.93 17.29 17.27
CA VAL A 694 29.28 17.13 17.80
C VAL A 694 29.70 15.67 17.79
N GLU A 695 28.77 14.76 18.08
CA GLU A 695 29.06 13.34 18.16
C GLU A 695 29.32 12.74 16.77
N ALA A 696 28.55 13.11 15.76
CA ALA A 696 28.68 12.59 14.39
C ALA A 696 28.43 13.70 13.36
N PRO A 697 29.38 14.64 13.19
CA PRO A 697 29.27 15.72 12.23
C PRO A 697 29.21 15.16 10.80
N GLN A 698 28.25 15.64 10.03
CA GLN A 698 28.06 15.27 8.63
C GLN A 698 28.37 16.43 7.69
N ASP A 699 28.49 16.11 6.39
CA ASP A 699 28.59 17.12 5.35
C ASP A 699 27.31 17.99 5.29
N ARG A 700 27.45 19.27 5.42
CA ARG A 700 26.34 20.21 5.47
C ARG A 700 25.56 20.22 4.15
N THR A 701 26.25 20.12 3.01
CA THR A 701 25.59 20.08 1.71
C THR A 701 24.68 18.86 1.58
N LEU A 702 25.15 17.71 2.05
CA LEU A 702 24.34 16.48 2.08
C LEU A 702 23.16 16.61 3.06
N GLU A 703 23.42 17.08 4.30
CA GLU A 703 22.37 17.26 5.32
C GLU A 703 21.23 18.14 4.81
N GLU A 704 21.57 19.32 4.25
CA GLU A 704 20.57 20.26 3.77
C GLU A 704 19.88 19.81 2.48
N SER A 705 20.56 19.07 1.62
CA SER A 705 19.94 18.46 0.45
C SER A 705 18.91 17.37 0.84
N LEU A 706 19.26 16.53 1.82
CA LEU A 706 18.36 15.52 2.40
C LEU A 706 17.15 16.18 3.08
N PHE A 707 17.40 17.22 3.87
CA PHE A 707 16.35 17.94 4.57
C PHE A 707 15.44 18.69 3.59
N TRP A 708 15.99 19.24 2.51
CA TRP A 708 15.19 19.87 1.47
C TRP A 708 14.25 18.86 0.78
N VAL A 709 14.72 17.64 0.48
CA VAL A 709 13.87 16.56 -0.04
C VAL A 709 12.72 16.24 0.92
N GLN A 710 12.99 16.18 2.23
CA GLN A 710 11.95 15.98 3.24
C GLN A 710 10.94 17.12 3.27
N THR A 711 11.43 18.38 3.34
CA THR A 711 10.57 19.56 3.46
C THR A 711 9.67 19.72 2.26
N ARG A 712 10.18 19.39 1.06
CA ARG A 712 9.37 19.33 -0.14
C ARG A 712 8.31 18.24 -0.08
N ALA A 713 8.66 17.05 0.42
CA ALA A 713 7.73 15.91 0.51
C ALA A 713 6.50 16.19 1.38
N ILE A 714 6.61 17.11 2.34
CA ILE A 714 5.54 17.50 3.27
C ILE A 714 5.17 18.98 3.18
N GLU A 715 5.63 19.67 2.15
CA GLU A 715 5.30 21.06 1.81
C GLU A 715 5.64 22.10 2.89
N CYS A 716 6.67 21.88 3.72
CA CYS A 716 7.12 22.84 4.74
C CYS A 716 8.01 23.93 4.12
N ASN A 717 7.39 25.03 3.67
CA ASN A 717 8.09 26.10 2.96
C ASN A 717 9.08 26.89 3.83
N TYR A 718 8.81 27.04 5.13
CA TYR A 718 9.74 27.66 6.08
C TYR A 718 11.08 26.91 6.13
N CYS A 719 11.01 25.59 6.31
CA CYS A 719 12.21 24.76 6.36
C CYS A 719 12.92 24.67 5.01
N MET A 720 12.20 24.72 3.87
CA MET A 720 12.81 24.81 2.54
C MET A 720 13.67 26.08 2.42
N GLY A 721 13.19 27.23 2.92
CA GLY A 721 13.95 28.48 2.95
C GLY A 721 15.20 28.39 3.84
N HIS A 722 15.10 27.70 4.97
CA HIS A 722 16.26 27.47 5.85
C HIS A 722 17.32 26.57 5.20
N CYS A 723 16.92 25.55 4.41
CA CYS A 723 17.88 24.74 3.64
C CYS A 723 18.67 25.63 2.65
N GLU A 724 18.02 26.56 1.96
CA GLU A 724 18.69 27.51 1.07
C GLU A 724 19.72 28.36 1.82
N MET A 725 19.35 28.92 2.98
CA MET A 725 20.25 29.72 3.84
C MET A 725 21.44 28.90 4.33
N LEU A 726 21.22 27.63 4.70
CA LEU A 726 22.29 26.77 5.21
C LEU A 726 23.19 26.23 4.09
N LEU A 727 22.69 26.04 2.86
CA LEU A 727 23.51 25.76 1.69
C LEU A 727 24.41 26.96 1.35
N GLU A 728 23.95 28.19 1.54
CA GLU A 728 24.79 29.40 1.40
C GLU A 728 25.90 29.41 2.46
N VAL A 729 25.57 29.06 3.71
CA VAL A 729 26.56 28.91 4.80
C VAL A 729 27.56 27.77 4.51
N ALA A 730 27.15 26.74 3.79
CA ALA A 730 28.02 25.67 3.30
C ALA A 730 28.98 26.13 2.18
N GLY A 731 28.84 27.34 1.68
CA GLY A 731 29.72 27.94 0.66
C GLY A 731 29.16 27.93 -0.76
N HIS A 732 27.92 27.47 -0.97
CA HIS A 732 27.30 27.51 -2.29
C HIS A 732 26.86 28.92 -2.66
N LYS A 733 27.09 29.32 -3.92
CA LYS A 733 26.54 30.56 -4.47
C LYS A 733 25.06 30.40 -4.78
N PRO A 734 24.25 31.48 -4.80
CA PRO A 734 22.82 31.39 -5.09
C PRO A 734 22.47 30.61 -6.37
N SER A 735 23.24 30.78 -7.45
CA SER A 735 23.01 30.03 -8.70
C SER A 735 23.29 28.54 -8.57
N GLN A 736 24.25 28.14 -7.75
CA GLN A 736 24.57 26.73 -7.47
C GLN A 736 23.50 26.11 -6.58
N ILE A 737 22.97 26.86 -5.61
CA ILE A 737 21.84 26.45 -4.78
C ILE A 737 20.62 26.20 -5.68
N ASP A 738 20.26 27.16 -6.53
CA ASP A 738 19.11 27.05 -7.43
C ASP A 738 19.24 25.85 -8.39
N GLU A 739 20.41 25.60 -8.93
CA GLU A 739 20.64 24.45 -9.82
C GLU A 739 20.54 23.14 -9.05
N ARG A 740 21.16 23.02 -7.86
CA ARG A 740 21.05 21.83 -7.00
C ARG A 740 19.60 21.53 -6.65
N LEU A 741 18.87 22.54 -6.19
CA LEU A 741 17.47 22.36 -5.76
C LEU A 741 16.53 22.08 -6.93
N ARG A 742 16.81 22.64 -8.12
CA ARG A 742 16.09 22.30 -9.34
C ARG A 742 16.27 20.83 -9.72
N ARG A 743 17.49 20.30 -9.58
CA ARG A 743 17.75 18.86 -9.79
C ARG A 743 17.06 17.98 -8.75
N LEU A 744 17.07 18.37 -7.48
CA LEU A 744 16.34 17.66 -6.43
C LEU A 744 14.82 17.73 -6.63
N ALA A 745 14.30 18.79 -7.22
CA ALA A 745 12.87 18.94 -7.52
C ALA A 745 12.42 18.08 -8.71
N SER A 746 13.33 17.70 -9.59
CA SER A 746 13.02 16.83 -10.73
C SER A 746 12.95 15.35 -10.30
N SER A 747 12.34 14.51 -11.13
CA SER A 747 12.38 13.04 -10.99
C SER A 747 13.70 12.44 -11.47
N ASP A 748 14.58 13.22 -12.08
CA ASP A 748 15.89 12.81 -12.55
C ASP A 748 17.00 13.29 -11.61
N TRP A 749 17.50 12.38 -10.78
CA TRP A 749 18.62 12.62 -9.87
C TRP A 749 19.98 12.15 -10.39
N SER A 750 20.08 11.87 -11.69
CA SER A 750 21.34 11.41 -12.31
C SER A 750 22.52 12.38 -12.19
N ALA A 751 22.25 13.65 -11.87
CA ALA A 751 23.29 14.66 -11.59
C ALA A 751 23.95 14.51 -10.19
N PHE A 752 23.50 13.57 -9.36
CA PHE A 752 24.06 13.29 -8.04
C PHE A 752 24.77 11.96 -8.00
N PRO A 753 25.77 11.78 -7.11
CA PRO A 753 26.37 10.47 -6.86
C PRO A 753 25.31 9.43 -6.48
N VAL A 754 25.46 8.17 -6.93
CA VAL A 754 24.47 7.10 -6.72
C VAL A 754 24.11 6.92 -5.24
N LYS A 755 25.10 7.01 -4.33
CA LYS A 755 24.85 6.93 -2.88
C LYS A 755 23.94 8.07 -2.38
N GLU A 756 24.07 9.28 -2.93
CA GLU A 756 23.20 10.40 -2.59
C GLU A 756 21.78 10.20 -3.17
N GLN A 757 21.66 9.70 -4.39
CA GLN A 757 20.35 9.36 -4.98
C GLN A 757 19.58 8.39 -4.07
N ARG A 758 20.26 7.33 -3.57
CA ARG A 758 19.66 6.37 -2.64
C ARG A 758 19.30 7.00 -1.30
N ALA A 759 20.15 7.87 -0.77
CA ALA A 759 19.85 8.61 0.45
C ALA A 759 18.64 9.57 0.28
N TYR A 760 18.48 10.23 -0.87
CA TYR A 760 17.30 11.05 -1.17
C TYR A 760 16.03 10.21 -1.30
N ALA A 761 16.09 9.05 -1.93
CA ALA A 761 14.98 8.11 -1.99
C ALA A 761 14.59 7.59 -0.58
N PHE A 762 15.59 7.26 0.24
CA PHE A 762 15.39 6.89 1.65
C PHE A 762 14.73 8.03 2.45
N ALA A 763 15.22 9.26 2.31
CA ALA A 763 14.65 10.44 2.96
C ALA A 763 13.18 10.65 2.58
N ARG A 764 12.84 10.53 1.31
CA ARG A 764 11.47 10.64 0.80
C ARG A 764 10.58 9.54 1.37
N LYS A 765 11.02 8.29 1.33
CA LYS A 765 10.28 7.13 1.85
C LYS A 765 10.02 7.26 3.35
N LEU A 766 11.06 7.55 4.16
CA LEU A 766 10.95 7.77 5.60
C LEU A 766 9.97 8.91 5.95
N THR A 767 9.87 9.90 5.09
CA THR A 767 9.00 11.06 5.28
C THR A 767 7.55 10.75 4.93
N LYS A 768 7.28 10.23 3.71
CA LYS A 768 5.93 10.02 3.16
C LYS A 768 5.27 8.75 3.69
N THR A 769 6.03 7.67 3.79
CA THR A 769 5.52 6.32 4.11
C THR A 769 6.38 5.62 5.16
N PRO A 770 6.57 6.22 6.37
CA PRO A 770 7.45 5.65 7.39
C PRO A 770 7.05 4.23 7.81
N TRP A 771 5.77 3.90 7.76
CA TRP A 771 5.25 2.55 8.03
C TRP A 771 5.62 1.50 6.97
N ALA A 772 6.12 1.93 5.80
CA ALA A 772 6.60 1.05 4.73
C ALA A 772 8.12 0.85 4.78
N MET A 773 8.81 1.43 5.76
CA MET A 773 10.24 1.22 5.96
C MET A 773 10.52 -0.23 6.36
N LYS A 774 11.63 -0.76 5.83
CA LYS A 774 12.09 -2.12 6.09
C LYS A 774 13.52 -2.08 6.62
N PRO A 775 13.98 -3.12 7.35
CA PRO A 775 15.37 -3.21 7.79
C PRO A 775 16.38 -3.02 6.64
N GLU A 776 16.07 -3.55 5.46
CA GLU A 776 16.92 -3.47 4.26
C GLU A 776 17.16 -2.04 3.78
N ASP A 777 16.19 -1.12 4.01
CA ASP A 777 16.35 0.29 3.65
C ASP A 777 17.47 0.94 4.46
N PHE A 778 17.51 0.67 5.77
CA PHE A 778 18.56 1.19 6.64
C PHE A 778 19.91 0.49 6.39
N VAL A 779 19.93 -0.83 6.19
CA VAL A 779 21.13 -1.60 5.82
C VAL A 779 21.71 -1.10 4.49
N GLY A 780 20.85 -0.70 3.54
CA GLY A 780 21.29 -0.05 2.30
C GLY A 780 22.04 1.26 2.57
N LEU A 781 21.54 2.08 3.50
CA LEU A 781 22.20 3.32 3.92
C LEU A 781 23.54 3.04 4.63
N GLU A 782 23.61 2.02 5.50
CA GLU A 782 24.86 1.56 6.16
C GLU A 782 25.91 1.12 5.13
N LYS A 783 25.49 0.43 4.09
CA LYS A 783 26.40 0.00 3.01
C LYS A 783 27.01 1.18 2.26
N ASP A 784 26.26 2.26 2.06
CA ASP A 784 26.70 3.42 1.28
C ASP A 784 27.55 4.42 2.11
N TYR A 785 27.28 4.55 3.42
CA TYR A 785 27.87 5.57 4.29
C TYR A 785 28.65 5.00 5.49
N GLY A 786 28.56 3.70 5.77
CA GLY A 786 29.06 3.09 7.00
C GLY A 786 28.09 3.26 8.16
N GLU A 787 28.23 2.42 9.19
CA GLU A 787 27.24 2.29 10.28
C GLU A 787 26.98 3.61 11.01
N ARG A 788 28.08 4.36 11.34
CA ARG A 788 27.98 5.59 12.12
C ARG A 788 27.33 6.72 11.33
N ASP A 789 27.79 6.96 10.11
CA ASP A 789 27.30 8.03 9.27
C ASP A 789 25.87 7.73 8.79
N ALA A 790 25.54 6.47 8.52
CA ALA A 790 24.16 6.06 8.25
C ALA A 790 23.24 6.38 9.43
N MET A 791 23.65 6.08 10.67
CA MET A 791 22.85 6.40 11.86
C MET A 791 22.74 7.93 12.07
N ALA A 792 23.79 8.70 11.76
CA ALA A 792 23.74 10.16 11.82
C ALA A 792 22.80 10.77 10.77
N ILE A 793 22.89 10.31 9.52
CA ILE A 793 21.97 10.68 8.43
C ILE A 793 20.53 10.34 8.80
N PHE A 794 20.31 9.14 9.30
CA PHE A 794 18.99 8.69 9.74
C PHE A 794 18.42 9.57 10.86
N PHE A 795 19.23 9.84 11.90
CA PHE A 795 18.82 10.75 12.99
C PHE A 795 18.51 12.15 12.45
N TRP A 796 19.33 12.67 11.53
CA TRP A 796 19.11 13.97 10.88
C TRP A 796 17.75 14.03 10.20
N LEU A 797 17.38 12.98 9.46
CA LEU A 797 16.11 12.88 8.81
C LEU A 797 14.94 12.77 9.81
N CYS A 798 15.08 12.00 10.88
CA CYS A 798 14.05 11.95 11.93
C CYS A 798 13.89 13.33 12.59
N ARG A 799 15.00 14.03 12.89
CA ARG A 799 15.01 15.41 13.39
C ARG A 799 14.27 16.37 12.45
N GLY A 800 14.45 16.21 11.16
CA GLY A 800 13.79 17.03 10.16
C GLY A 800 12.27 17.07 10.33
N LEU A 801 11.66 15.95 10.71
CA LEU A 801 10.21 15.89 10.96
C LEU A 801 9.80 16.69 12.20
N TYR A 802 10.62 16.74 13.24
CA TYR A 802 10.37 17.64 14.37
C TYR A 802 10.36 19.10 13.91
N MET A 803 11.40 19.50 13.18
CA MET A 803 11.56 20.88 12.71
C MET A 803 10.38 21.35 11.86
N THR A 804 9.97 20.52 10.90
CA THR A 804 8.87 20.85 9.99
C THR A 804 7.52 20.94 10.72
N ARG A 805 7.27 20.04 11.66
CA ARG A 805 6.02 20.07 12.44
C ARG A 805 5.93 21.29 13.34
N VAL A 806 7.02 21.72 13.96
CA VAL A 806 7.06 22.99 14.72
C VAL A 806 6.77 24.17 13.79
N SER A 807 7.44 24.23 12.63
CA SER A 807 7.32 25.34 11.70
C SER A 807 5.88 25.50 11.18
N ASP A 808 5.27 24.41 10.78
CA ASP A 808 3.89 24.42 10.24
C ASP A 808 2.86 24.56 11.37
N GLY A 809 3.11 23.95 12.55
CA GLY A 809 2.25 24.06 13.72
C GLY A 809 2.08 25.50 14.20
N PHE A 810 3.13 26.28 14.19
CA PHE A 810 3.10 27.71 14.52
C PHE A 810 2.88 28.63 13.32
N ALA A 811 2.85 28.09 12.08
CA ALA A 811 2.82 28.84 10.83
C ALA A 811 3.92 29.90 10.76
N LEU A 812 5.17 29.53 11.05
CA LEU A 812 6.27 30.47 11.21
C LEU A 812 6.51 31.29 9.94
N GLN A 813 6.78 32.58 10.13
CA GLN A 813 7.24 33.50 9.07
C GLN A 813 8.73 33.25 8.81
N LEU A 814 9.11 33.07 7.55
CA LEU A 814 10.53 32.95 7.17
C LEU A 814 11.25 34.30 7.35
N GLU A 815 12.46 34.23 7.83
CA GLU A 815 13.36 35.39 7.98
C GLU A 815 13.76 35.95 6.59
N SER A 816 13.86 37.27 6.51
CA SER A 816 14.19 37.98 5.26
C SER A 816 15.67 37.93 4.88
N ASP A 817 16.54 37.66 5.84
CA ASP A 817 17.98 37.55 5.68
C ASP A 817 18.50 36.24 6.26
N ASN A 818 19.72 35.84 5.86
CA ASN A 818 20.31 34.59 6.31
C ASN A 818 20.70 34.67 7.79
N VAL A 819 19.82 34.19 8.67
CA VAL A 819 20.01 34.18 10.12
C VAL A 819 21.10 33.22 10.62
N PHE A 820 21.61 32.34 9.77
CA PHE A 820 22.70 31.42 10.07
C PHE A 820 24.09 31.97 9.74
N ALA A 821 24.19 33.04 8.97
CA ALA A 821 25.47 33.63 8.56
C ALA A 821 26.37 34.06 9.75
N ASP A 822 25.76 34.49 10.86
CA ASP A 822 26.49 34.88 12.06
C ASP A 822 27.17 33.70 12.78
N PHE A 823 26.64 32.49 12.60
CA PHE A 823 27.25 31.26 13.14
C PHE A 823 28.44 30.79 12.30
N ALA A 824 28.43 31.03 10.98
CA ALA A 824 29.51 30.66 10.07
C ALA A 824 30.79 31.45 10.34
N LYS A 825 30.67 32.76 10.54
CA LYS A 825 31.79 33.67 10.82
C LYS A 825 32.57 33.32 12.10
N GLN A 826 31.96 32.64 13.04
CA GLN A 826 32.56 32.25 14.33
C GLN A 826 33.33 30.93 14.26
N ALA A 827 33.06 30.09 13.24
CA ALA A 827 33.82 28.87 13.01
C ALA A 827 35.19 29.14 12.37
N GLU A 828 35.32 30.26 11.62
CA GLU A 828 36.57 30.70 10.99
C GLU A 828 37.52 31.43 11.95
N SER A 829 37.02 31.89 13.08
CA SER A 829 37.79 32.66 14.08
C SER A 829 38.38 31.83 15.23
N LYS A 830 38.28 30.49 15.18
CA LYS A 830 38.90 29.53 16.05
C LYS A 830 39.85 28.59 15.29
#